data_cff94da65bc25d906c3a75f51158ce12
#
_entry.id   cff94da65bc25d906c3a75f51158ce12
#
_cell.length_a   1.000
_cell.length_b   1.000
_cell.length_c   1.000
_cell.angle_alpha   90.00
_cell.angle_beta   90.00
_cell.angle_gamma   90.00
#
_symmetry.space_group_name_H-M   'P 1'
#
loop_
_entity.id
_entity.type
_entity.pdbx_description
1 polymer ?
#
loop_
_entity_poly.entity_id
_entity_poly.type
_entity_poly.pdbx_seq_one_letter_code
_entity_poly.pdbx_strand_id
1 'polypeptide(L)'
;MFKKEAFKKSVKDNIKFLYRKTIEEATQEQIFQAVSYSVKDVIIDNWLATQKAYDEQDPKIVYYMSMEFLMGRALGNNLINLCAYGEVKEALEELGFDLNCIEDQEPDPALGNGGLGRLAACFLDSLATLNYAAYGCGIRYHYGMFKQKIQNGYQIEVPDNWLKNGYPFELRRPEYAKEVHFGGYVRVEYDPEKGGNKFIHEGYQAVKAIPYDMPITGYDNDVVNTLRIWDAEPIVDFELDSFDKGDYKKAVEQENLARNIVEVLYPNDNHYAGKELRLKQQYFFVSASLQAAIAKYKKKHDDIHKLYEKVTFQMNDTHPTVAVAELMRILMDEEGLGWDEAWEVTTKSVAYTNHTIMSEALEKWPIELFSRLLPRVYQIIEEINRRFILAIQAKYPGNYEKIKKMAIIYDGQVKMAHLAIAAGYSVNGVARLHTEILKNQELKDFYEMMPEKFNNKTNGITQRRFLLHANPLLADWITEHIGPDWITDLPQLKKLAVYADDEKALQEFMNIKFKNKERLAKYILEHNGVEVDPHSIFDVQVKRLHEYKRQLLNILHVIYLYNQIKMHPEMEFYPRTFIFGAKASAGYATAKKIIKLINSVADVVNNDASINGKIKVVFIENYRVSNAEWIFAAADVSEQISTASKEASGTGNMKFMLNGAPTLGTMDGANVEIVEEVGAENAFIFGLSSDEVINYENNGGYDPNVIYNTDEEIRQVLMQLINGTFSNDTELFRDLYDSLLNTKNTDRADRYFILADFRSYADAQKRVEAAYRDEKGWAKKALLNTACSGKFTSDRTIQEYVDDIWHLDKVIVRKK
;
A
#
# COMPACT_ATOMS: atom_id res chain seq x y z
N MET A 1 27.19 13.35 14.57
CA MET A 1 26.49 14.47 15.23
C MET A 1 26.24 15.57 14.20
N PHE A 2 25.00 15.96 14.04
CA PHE A 2 24.58 16.99 13.10
C PHE A 2 25.07 18.37 13.60
N LYS A 3 25.79 19.12 12.76
CA LYS A 3 26.35 20.42 13.16
C LYS A 3 25.53 21.56 12.56
N LYS A 4 24.79 22.29 13.40
CA LYS A 4 23.87 23.37 13.00
C LYS A 4 24.52 24.42 12.09
N GLU A 5 25.71 24.93 12.43
CA GLU A 5 26.39 25.96 11.64
C GLU A 5 26.88 25.43 10.28
N ALA A 6 27.37 24.20 10.23
CA ALA A 6 27.73 23.55 8.97
C ALA A 6 26.52 23.33 8.07
N PHE A 7 25.38 22.96 8.66
CA PHE A 7 24.13 22.80 7.94
C PHE A 7 23.62 24.13 7.35
N LYS A 8 23.61 25.20 8.14
CA LYS A 8 23.20 26.54 7.66
C LYS A 8 24.06 26.99 6.49
N LYS A 9 25.37 26.78 6.60
CA LYS A 9 26.31 27.07 5.51
C LYS A 9 25.99 26.24 4.27
N SER A 10 25.80 24.94 4.43
CA SER A 10 25.44 24.01 3.33
C SER A 10 24.17 24.45 2.60
N VAL A 11 23.14 24.88 3.33
CA VAL A 11 21.89 25.36 2.72
C VAL A 11 22.16 26.60 1.87
N LYS A 12 22.92 27.58 2.38
CA LYS A 12 23.27 28.80 1.63
C LYS A 12 24.10 28.48 0.40
N ASP A 13 25.08 27.58 0.52
CA ASP A 13 25.94 27.15 -0.60
C ASP A 13 25.11 26.42 -1.67
N ASN A 14 24.20 25.54 -1.29
CA ASN A 14 23.31 24.86 -2.23
C ASN A 14 22.42 25.84 -3.00
N ILE A 15 21.83 26.84 -2.33
CA ILE A 15 21.07 27.89 -3.01
C ILE A 15 21.92 28.64 -3.99
N LYS A 16 23.10 29.01 -3.59
CA LYS A 16 24.05 29.76 -4.44
C LYS A 16 24.44 28.95 -5.70
N PHE A 17 24.85 27.72 -5.53
CA PHE A 17 25.36 26.88 -6.62
C PHE A 17 24.29 26.28 -7.51
N LEU A 18 23.14 25.91 -6.98
CA LEU A 18 22.04 25.35 -7.77
C LEU A 18 21.24 26.43 -8.50
N TYR A 19 21.04 27.59 -7.88
CA TYR A 19 20.08 28.60 -8.38
C TYR A 19 20.69 29.98 -8.66
N ARG A 20 21.96 30.19 -8.36
CA ARG A 20 22.63 31.49 -8.50
C ARG A 20 21.84 32.59 -7.77
N LYS A 21 21.43 32.31 -6.54
CA LYS A 21 20.66 33.23 -5.69
C LYS A 21 21.25 33.32 -4.29
N THR A 22 20.88 34.37 -3.59
CA THR A 22 21.05 34.43 -2.14
C THR A 22 19.85 33.77 -1.47
N ILE A 23 19.94 33.49 -0.17
CA ILE A 23 18.85 32.84 0.57
C ILE A 23 17.59 33.69 0.62
N GLU A 24 17.74 35.04 0.65
CA GLU A 24 16.66 36.01 0.66
C GLU A 24 15.89 36.06 -0.68
N GLU A 25 16.55 35.71 -1.77
CA GLU A 25 15.94 35.71 -3.11
C GLU A 25 15.32 34.36 -3.48
N ALA A 26 15.60 33.31 -2.72
CA ALA A 26 15.16 31.97 -3.03
C ALA A 26 13.67 31.75 -2.76
N THR A 27 13.00 30.99 -3.62
CA THR A 27 11.62 30.56 -3.39
C THR A 27 11.57 29.48 -2.31
N GLN A 28 10.40 29.28 -1.71
CA GLN A 28 10.19 28.20 -0.72
C GLN A 28 10.59 26.83 -1.29
N GLU A 29 10.24 26.56 -2.53
CA GLU A 29 10.61 25.33 -3.21
C GLU A 29 12.13 25.18 -3.38
N GLN A 30 12.83 26.26 -3.74
CA GLN A 30 14.29 26.25 -3.83
C GLN A 30 14.95 26.05 -2.46
N ILE A 31 14.39 26.61 -1.41
CA ILE A 31 14.84 26.35 -0.02
C ILE A 31 14.67 24.88 0.32
N PHE A 32 13.51 24.31 0.00
CA PHE A 32 13.27 22.86 0.19
C PHE A 32 14.34 22.03 -0.50
N GLN A 33 14.64 22.30 -1.76
CA GLN A 33 15.68 21.59 -2.52
C GLN A 33 17.05 21.71 -1.83
N ALA A 34 17.43 22.91 -1.45
CA ALA A 34 18.72 23.17 -0.79
C ALA A 34 18.84 22.47 0.57
N VAL A 35 17.78 22.51 1.38
CA VAL A 35 17.70 21.81 2.66
C VAL A 35 17.82 20.30 2.45
N SER A 36 17.10 19.76 1.48
CA SER A 36 17.10 18.33 1.16
C SER A 36 18.48 17.86 0.70
N TYR A 37 19.17 18.61 -0.14
CA TYR A 37 20.56 18.30 -0.53
C TYR A 37 21.51 18.33 0.65
N SER A 38 21.34 19.29 1.56
CA SER A 38 22.17 19.40 2.76
C SER A 38 21.97 18.21 3.72
N VAL A 39 20.74 17.74 3.86
CA VAL A 39 20.42 16.54 4.64
C VAL A 39 20.96 15.28 3.93
N LYS A 40 20.84 15.23 2.61
CA LYS A 40 21.35 14.12 1.80
C LYS A 40 22.85 13.92 1.96
N ASP A 41 23.63 14.97 2.14
CA ASP A 41 25.09 14.87 2.35
C ASP A 41 25.39 14.01 3.59
N VAL A 42 24.66 14.22 4.68
CA VAL A 42 24.79 13.40 5.90
C VAL A 42 24.34 11.95 5.66
N ILE A 43 23.23 11.78 4.93
CA ILE A 43 22.72 10.45 4.58
C ILE A 43 23.73 9.67 3.75
N ILE A 44 24.39 10.32 2.80
CA ILE A 44 25.38 9.67 1.93
C ILE A 44 26.56 9.14 2.74
N ASP A 45 27.05 9.87 3.72
CA ASP A 45 28.11 9.38 4.59
C ASP A 45 27.70 8.09 5.32
N ASN A 46 26.48 8.06 5.86
CA ASN A 46 25.93 6.88 6.49
C ASN A 46 25.68 5.74 5.49
N TRP A 47 25.24 6.09 4.28
CA TRP A 47 25.01 5.10 3.22
C TRP A 47 26.28 4.40 2.79
N LEU A 48 27.37 5.17 2.62
CA LEU A 48 28.68 4.62 2.32
C LEU A 48 29.21 3.73 3.46
N ALA A 49 29.02 4.16 4.71
CA ALA A 49 29.38 3.37 5.88
C ALA A 49 28.58 2.05 5.95
N THR A 50 27.29 2.10 5.63
CA THR A 50 26.42 0.93 5.56
C THR A 50 26.88 -0.04 4.46
N GLN A 51 27.16 0.49 3.26
CA GLN A 51 27.68 -0.32 2.16
C GLN A 51 28.99 -1.01 2.54
N LYS A 52 29.91 -0.29 3.16
CA LYS A 52 31.18 -0.86 3.64
C LYS A 52 30.95 -1.97 4.66
N ALA A 53 30.05 -1.76 5.63
CA ALA A 53 29.70 -2.78 6.62
C ALA A 53 29.12 -4.04 5.96
N TYR A 54 28.25 -3.88 4.97
CA TYR A 54 27.69 -5.01 4.23
C TYR A 54 28.77 -5.74 3.41
N ASP A 55 29.69 -4.99 2.83
CA ASP A 55 30.81 -5.59 2.10
C ASP A 55 31.79 -6.37 3.02
N GLU A 56 32.03 -5.87 4.23
CA GLU A 56 32.92 -6.53 5.20
C GLU A 56 32.27 -7.72 5.91
N GLN A 57 31.01 -7.61 6.28
CA GLN A 57 30.27 -8.62 7.07
C GLN A 57 29.56 -9.65 6.20
N ASP A 58 29.37 -9.37 4.93
CA ASP A 58 28.73 -10.25 3.94
C ASP A 58 27.41 -10.87 4.40
N PRO A 59 26.43 -10.08 4.83
CA PRO A 59 25.17 -10.60 5.32
C PRO A 59 24.29 -11.12 4.18
N LYS A 60 23.36 -12.01 4.53
CA LYS A 60 22.25 -12.34 3.63
C LYS A 60 21.39 -11.09 3.40
N ILE A 61 20.98 -10.84 2.17
CA ILE A 61 20.21 -9.67 1.75
C ILE A 61 18.82 -10.12 1.33
N VAL A 62 17.78 -9.44 1.83
CA VAL A 62 16.43 -9.56 1.32
C VAL A 62 16.18 -8.51 0.25
N TYR A 63 15.68 -8.97 -0.89
CA TYR A 63 15.21 -8.13 -1.99
C TYR A 63 13.68 -8.15 -1.96
N TYR A 64 13.10 -7.06 -1.49
CA TYR A 64 11.66 -6.91 -1.36
C TYR A 64 11.09 -6.36 -2.67
N MET A 65 10.46 -7.24 -3.44
CA MET A 65 9.93 -6.92 -4.78
C MET A 65 8.47 -6.50 -4.69
N SER A 66 8.18 -5.27 -5.08
CA SER A 66 6.83 -4.73 -5.04
C SER A 66 6.54 -3.86 -6.24
N MET A 67 5.32 -3.98 -6.78
CA MET A 67 4.82 -3.12 -7.83
C MET A 67 4.69 -1.67 -7.37
N GLU A 68 4.53 -1.43 -6.07
CA GLU A 68 4.35 -0.11 -5.51
C GLU A 68 5.08 0.07 -4.19
N PHE A 69 5.55 1.30 -3.96
CA PHE A 69 6.14 1.77 -2.71
C PHE A 69 5.55 3.13 -2.36
N LEU A 70 4.60 3.15 -1.45
CA LEU A 70 3.92 4.38 -1.03
C LEU A 70 4.73 5.06 0.08
N MET A 71 5.82 5.73 -0.32
CA MET A 71 6.83 6.26 0.60
C MET A 71 6.37 7.47 1.40
N GLY A 72 5.56 8.34 0.81
CA GLY A 72 5.27 9.65 1.38
C GLY A 72 6.48 10.59 1.30
N ARG A 73 6.37 11.75 1.93
CA ARG A 73 7.44 12.75 1.99
C ARG A 73 8.63 12.23 2.77
N ALA A 74 9.84 12.50 2.28
CA ALA A 74 11.08 11.95 2.80
C ALA A 74 11.81 12.87 3.78
N LEU A 75 11.75 14.20 3.60
CA LEU A 75 12.56 15.13 4.37
C LEU A 75 12.35 14.98 5.88
N GLY A 76 11.12 15.13 6.35
CA GLY A 76 10.81 15.05 7.78
C GLY A 76 11.08 13.66 8.37
N ASN A 77 10.75 12.61 7.64
CA ASN A 77 11.02 11.24 8.07
C ASN A 77 12.52 10.95 8.20
N ASN A 78 13.32 11.42 7.26
CA ASN A 78 14.77 11.28 7.33
C ASN A 78 15.36 12.06 8.52
N LEU A 79 14.86 13.28 8.76
CA LEU A 79 15.30 14.09 9.90
C LEU A 79 14.98 13.40 11.23
N ILE A 80 13.83 12.78 11.34
CA ILE A 80 13.42 12.01 12.52
C ILE A 80 14.35 10.81 12.72
N ASN A 81 14.59 10.03 11.67
CA ASN A 81 15.43 8.83 11.75
C ASN A 81 16.91 9.16 12.03
N LEU A 82 17.39 10.31 11.56
CA LEU A 82 18.71 10.84 11.85
C LEU A 82 18.80 11.50 13.24
N CYS A 83 17.70 11.60 13.96
CA CYS A 83 17.59 12.33 15.23
C CYS A 83 18.04 13.80 15.12
N ALA A 84 17.78 14.43 13.97
CA ALA A 84 18.23 15.78 13.64
C ALA A 84 17.06 16.78 13.45
N TYR A 85 15.82 16.35 13.68
CA TYR A 85 14.64 17.19 13.39
C TYR A 85 14.66 18.50 14.16
N GLY A 86 14.94 18.48 15.47
CA GLY A 86 14.97 19.67 16.31
C GLY A 86 16.09 20.64 15.92
N GLU A 87 17.28 20.13 15.64
CA GLU A 87 18.44 20.95 15.26
C GLU A 87 18.24 21.62 13.90
N VAL A 88 17.65 20.92 12.94
CA VAL A 88 17.34 21.48 11.62
C VAL A 88 16.23 22.52 11.71
N LYS A 89 15.19 22.24 12.52
CA LYS A 89 14.12 23.20 12.78
C LYS A 89 14.67 24.51 13.35
N GLU A 90 15.52 24.44 14.37
CA GLU A 90 16.17 25.58 14.97
C GLU A 90 17.07 26.32 13.97
N ALA A 91 17.88 25.59 13.19
CA ALA A 91 18.75 26.19 12.17
C ALA A 91 17.94 26.96 11.11
N LEU A 92 16.81 26.41 10.66
CA LEU A 92 15.94 27.09 9.67
C LEU A 92 15.23 28.30 10.27
N GLU A 93 14.80 28.25 11.54
CA GLU A 93 14.24 29.41 12.24
C GLU A 93 15.24 30.54 12.33
N GLU A 94 16.51 30.27 12.62
CA GLU A 94 17.60 31.24 12.62
C GLU A 94 17.85 31.83 11.21
N LEU A 95 17.56 31.11 10.15
CA LEU A 95 17.60 31.57 8.76
C LEU A 95 16.32 32.29 8.32
N GLY A 96 15.28 32.31 9.18
CA GLY A 96 14.01 32.97 8.91
C GLY A 96 12.96 32.08 8.23
N PHE A 97 13.09 30.74 8.33
CA PHE A 97 12.17 29.78 7.71
C PHE A 97 11.52 28.85 8.74
N ASP A 98 10.30 28.45 8.44
CA ASP A 98 9.58 27.40 9.20
C ASP A 98 9.76 26.05 8.50
N LEU A 99 10.30 25.08 9.22
CA LEU A 99 10.51 23.73 8.69
C LEU A 99 9.22 23.10 8.17
N ASN A 100 8.08 23.32 8.83
CA ASN A 100 6.81 22.76 8.37
C ASN A 100 6.41 23.32 7.00
N CYS A 101 6.61 24.62 6.77
CA CYS A 101 6.37 25.22 5.45
C CYS A 101 7.31 24.67 4.37
N ILE A 102 8.54 24.35 4.75
CA ILE A 102 9.52 23.75 3.83
C ILE A 102 9.14 22.30 3.50
N GLU A 103 8.74 21.52 4.51
CA GLU A 103 8.24 20.16 4.29
C GLU A 103 7.03 20.13 3.34
N ASP A 104 6.15 21.12 3.41
CA ASP A 104 4.97 21.21 2.55
C ASP A 104 5.29 21.46 1.07
N GLN A 105 6.51 21.85 0.74
CA GLN A 105 6.98 21.98 -0.64
C GLN A 105 7.31 20.63 -1.29
N GLU A 106 7.54 19.58 -0.50
CA GLU A 106 7.85 18.26 -1.03
C GLU A 106 6.60 17.58 -1.58
N PRO A 107 6.60 17.15 -2.87
CA PRO A 107 5.54 16.31 -3.37
C PRO A 107 5.66 14.90 -2.79
N ASP A 108 4.51 14.26 -2.53
CA ASP A 108 4.52 12.81 -2.27
C ASP A 108 4.99 12.09 -3.54
N PRO A 109 5.98 11.21 -3.50
CA PRO A 109 6.32 10.39 -4.65
C PRO A 109 5.14 9.51 -5.04
N ALA A 110 4.72 9.58 -6.31
CA ALA A 110 3.54 8.87 -6.80
C ALA A 110 3.84 7.39 -7.12
N LEU A 111 4.61 6.73 -6.27
CA LEU A 111 5.11 5.36 -6.46
C LEU A 111 4.22 4.29 -5.86
N GLY A 112 3.07 4.65 -5.30
CA GLY A 112 2.15 3.71 -4.67
C GLY A 112 0.72 4.22 -4.63
N ASN A 113 -0.20 3.32 -4.33
CA ASN A 113 -1.63 3.59 -4.33
C ASN A 113 -2.28 3.38 -2.96
N GLY A 114 -1.99 2.28 -2.28
CA GLY A 114 -2.72 1.91 -1.08
C GLY A 114 -1.94 1.07 -0.09
N GLY A 115 -2.64 0.16 0.59
CA GLY A 115 -2.10 -0.62 1.69
C GLY A 115 -0.88 -1.46 1.36
N LEU A 116 -0.86 -2.09 0.19
CA LEU A 116 0.26 -2.91 -0.27
C LEU A 116 1.55 -2.07 -0.40
N GLY A 117 1.44 -0.90 -1.04
CA GLY A 117 2.59 0.00 -1.22
C GLY A 117 3.05 0.64 0.07
N ARG A 118 2.12 1.01 0.97
CA ARG A 118 2.51 1.57 2.26
C ARG A 118 3.15 0.52 3.17
N LEU A 119 2.66 -0.71 3.12
CA LEU A 119 3.28 -1.81 3.84
C LEU A 119 4.74 -2.01 3.42
N ALA A 120 5.00 -2.02 2.11
CA ALA A 120 6.35 -2.10 1.57
C ALA A 120 7.25 -0.99 2.11
N ALA A 121 6.75 0.24 2.16
CA ALA A 121 7.48 1.38 2.73
C ALA A 121 7.75 1.22 4.23
N CYS A 122 6.76 0.77 5.01
CA CYS A 122 6.94 0.50 6.44
C CYS A 122 7.97 -0.61 6.69
N PHE A 123 7.96 -1.65 5.86
CA PHE A 123 8.91 -2.75 5.97
C PHE A 123 10.36 -2.31 5.71
N LEU A 124 10.56 -1.41 4.73
CA LEU A 124 11.89 -0.85 4.48
C LEU A 124 12.39 -0.03 5.68
N ASP A 125 11.53 0.78 6.27
CA ASP A 125 11.84 1.55 7.48
C ASP A 125 12.25 0.60 8.63
N SER A 126 11.48 -0.45 8.87
CA SER A 126 11.75 -1.42 9.93
C SER A 126 13.00 -2.25 9.68
N LEU A 127 13.25 -2.66 8.44
CA LEU A 127 14.49 -3.39 8.09
C LEU A 127 15.72 -2.56 8.38
N ALA A 128 15.72 -1.28 8.02
CA ALA A 128 16.82 -0.37 8.32
C ALA A 128 16.98 -0.13 9.83
N THR A 129 15.86 0.10 10.53
CA THR A 129 15.87 0.35 11.98
C THR A 129 16.37 -0.88 12.78
N LEU A 130 16.07 -2.08 12.31
CA LEU A 130 16.48 -3.34 12.95
C LEU A 130 17.85 -3.84 12.49
N ASN A 131 18.57 -3.08 11.71
CA ASN A 131 19.92 -3.43 11.24
C ASN A 131 19.99 -4.62 10.28
N TYR A 132 18.99 -4.81 9.44
CA TYR A 132 18.99 -5.86 8.42
C TYR A 132 19.31 -5.32 7.04
N ALA A 133 20.14 -6.03 6.27
CA ALA A 133 20.48 -5.67 4.89
C ALA A 133 19.31 -5.96 3.95
N ALA A 134 18.82 -4.93 3.27
CA ALA A 134 17.67 -5.04 2.39
C ALA A 134 17.74 -4.08 1.20
N TYR A 135 17.12 -4.51 0.09
CA TYR A 135 16.79 -3.67 -1.04
C TYR A 135 15.29 -3.70 -1.27
N GLY A 136 14.67 -2.53 -1.47
CA GLY A 136 13.39 -2.46 -2.14
C GLY A 136 13.61 -2.45 -3.64
N CYS A 137 12.77 -3.18 -4.39
CA CYS A 137 12.87 -3.31 -5.85
C CYS A 137 11.52 -2.96 -6.48
N GLY A 138 11.48 -1.91 -7.29
CA GLY A 138 10.27 -1.43 -7.93
C GLY A 138 10.54 -0.63 -9.20
N ILE A 139 9.53 0.11 -9.64
CA ILE A 139 9.58 0.95 -10.84
C ILE A 139 9.61 2.43 -10.45
N ARG A 140 10.41 3.20 -11.15
CA ARG A 140 10.41 4.66 -11.06
C ARG A 140 9.34 5.22 -12.00
N TYR A 141 8.10 5.26 -11.53
CA TYR A 141 7.02 5.83 -12.33
C TYR A 141 7.20 7.34 -12.47
N HIS A 142 7.05 7.86 -13.71
CA HIS A 142 7.16 9.30 -13.96
C HIS A 142 5.93 10.06 -13.45
N TYR A 143 4.76 9.45 -13.55
CA TYR A 143 3.50 10.01 -13.05
C TYR A 143 2.85 9.12 -11.98
N GLY A 144 3.16 7.83 -11.98
CA GLY A 144 2.71 6.86 -10.98
C GLY A 144 1.22 6.78 -10.83
N MET A 145 0.74 6.91 -9.58
CA MET A 145 -0.68 6.99 -9.29
C MET A 145 -1.20 8.39 -9.59
N PHE A 146 -2.34 8.47 -10.25
CA PHE A 146 -2.93 9.74 -10.64
C PHE A 146 -3.21 10.65 -9.43
N LYS A 147 -3.18 11.96 -9.68
CA LYS A 147 -3.69 12.96 -8.76
C LYS A 147 -5.20 13.04 -8.94
N GLN A 148 -5.94 12.94 -7.85
CA GLN A 148 -7.38 13.04 -7.87
C GLN A 148 -7.84 14.48 -7.74
N LYS A 149 -8.71 14.91 -8.66
CA LYS A 149 -9.49 16.14 -8.53
C LYS A 149 -10.96 15.77 -8.44
N ILE A 150 -11.71 16.54 -7.69
CA ILE A 150 -13.17 16.43 -7.63
C ILE A 150 -13.78 17.62 -8.37
N GLN A 151 -14.51 17.31 -9.42
CA GLN A 151 -15.20 18.32 -10.25
C GLN A 151 -16.68 17.96 -10.36
N ASN A 152 -17.56 18.85 -9.92
CA ASN A 152 -18.99 18.59 -9.83
C ASN A 152 -19.34 17.29 -9.08
N GLY A 153 -18.54 16.96 -8.07
CA GLY A 153 -18.69 15.73 -7.28
C GLY A 153 -18.10 14.48 -7.91
N TYR A 154 -17.59 14.55 -9.14
CA TYR A 154 -16.97 13.41 -9.82
C TYR A 154 -15.46 13.38 -9.61
N GLN A 155 -14.92 12.17 -9.52
CA GLN A 155 -13.48 11.98 -9.58
C GLN A 155 -12.98 12.24 -11.01
N ILE A 156 -11.98 13.11 -11.11
CA ILE A 156 -11.21 13.35 -12.34
C ILE A 156 -9.77 12.94 -12.06
N GLU A 157 -9.19 12.10 -12.92
CA GLU A 157 -7.81 11.68 -12.85
C GLU A 157 -6.94 12.63 -13.67
N VAL A 158 -5.88 13.19 -13.05
CA VAL A 158 -4.89 13.99 -13.73
C VAL A 158 -3.48 13.44 -13.44
N PRO A 159 -2.51 13.64 -14.34
CA PRO A 159 -1.14 13.20 -14.07
C PRO A 159 -0.57 13.86 -12.82
N ASP A 160 0.10 13.08 -11.99
CA ASP A 160 0.86 13.59 -10.85
C ASP A 160 2.32 13.75 -11.24
N ASN A 161 2.69 14.93 -11.67
CA ASN A 161 4.06 15.23 -12.10
C ASN A 161 4.97 15.53 -10.92
N TRP A 162 5.18 14.52 -10.06
CA TRP A 162 5.98 14.66 -8.84
C TRP A 162 7.48 14.91 -9.12
N LEU A 163 7.95 14.61 -10.33
CA LEU A 163 9.34 14.80 -10.76
C LEU A 163 9.59 16.15 -11.45
N LYS A 164 8.58 17.01 -11.53
CA LYS A 164 8.66 18.28 -12.28
C LYS A 164 9.89 19.14 -11.95
N ASN A 165 10.22 19.24 -10.68
CA ASN A 165 11.36 20.04 -10.22
C ASN A 165 12.56 19.16 -9.80
N GLY A 166 12.57 17.87 -10.21
CA GLY A 166 13.53 16.88 -9.73
C GLY A 166 13.19 16.39 -8.33
N TYR A 167 13.81 15.31 -7.93
CA TYR A 167 13.63 14.72 -6.59
C TYR A 167 15.00 14.59 -5.92
N PRO A 168 15.27 15.37 -4.85
CA PRO A 168 16.63 15.48 -4.30
C PRO A 168 17.14 14.19 -3.65
N PHE A 169 16.25 13.31 -3.18
CA PHE A 169 16.63 12.10 -2.46
C PHE A 169 16.88 10.88 -3.36
N GLU A 170 16.90 11.02 -4.67
CA GLU A 170 17.28 9.93 -5.58
C GLU A 170 18.65 10.14 -6.20
N LEU A 171 19.32 9.02 -6.51
CA LEU A 171 20.60 8.99 -7.23
C LEU A 171 20.47 8.10 -8.46
N ARG A 172 20.68 8.66 -9.65
CA ARG A 172 20.73 7.89 -10.89
C ARG A 172 22.05 7.11 -10.96
N ARG A 173 21.96 5.78 -11.21
CA ARG A 173 23.09 4.86 -11.17
C ARG A 173 23.24 4.12 -12.51
N PRO A 174 23.61 4.83 -13.60
CA PRO A 174 23.69 4.23 -14.95
C PRO A 174 24.76 3.13 -15.05
N GLU A 175 25.76 3.13 -14.16
CA GLU A 175 26.78 2.09 -14.09
C GLU A 175 26.23 0.70 -13.73
N TYR A 176 25.01 0.62 -13.19
CA TYR A 176 24.31 -0.62 -12.86
C TYR A 176 23.15 -0.91 -13.82
N ALA A 177 23.12 -0.26 -14.98
CA ALA A 177 22.09 -0.50 -15.99
C ALA A 177 22.02 -1.97 -16.41
N LYS A 178 20.81 -2.42 -16.70
CA LYS A 178 20.52 -3.79 -17.18
C LYS A 178 19.67 -3.73 -18.43
N GLU A 179 19.77 -4.73 -19.27
CA GLU A 179 18.99 -4.86 -20.48
C GLU A 179 17.85 -5.85 -20.26
N VAL A 180 16.63 -5.50 -20.65
CA VAL A 180 15.45 -6.35 -20.51
C VAL A 180 14.84 -6.55 -21.90
N HIS A 181 14.47 -7.79 -22.23
CA HIS A 181 14.02 -8.20 -23.55
C HIS A 181 12.55 -8.58 -23.57
N PHE A 182 11.83 -8.10 -24.58
CA PHE A 182 10.41 -8.38 -24.79
C PHE A 182 10.16 -8.87 -26.22
N GLY A 183 9.18 -9.77 -26.37
CA GLY A 183 8.76 -10.24 -27.68
C GLY A 183 9.77 -11.18 -28.32
N GLY A 184 9.75 -11.23 -29.64
CA GLY A 184 10.64 -12.12 -30.38
C GLY A 184 10.20 -13.58 -30.32
N TYR A 185 11.18 -14.47 -30.50
CA TYR A 185 10.97 -15.91 -30.52
C TYR A 185 12.17 -16.64 -29.91
N VAL A 186 11.99 -17.94 -29.61
CA VAL A 186 13.05 -18.80 -29.06
C VAL A 186 13.47 -19.77 -30.14
N ARG A 187 14.77 -19.77 -30.45
CA ARG A 187 15.40 -20.75 -31.34
C ARG A 187 16.09 -21.80 -30.47
N VAL A 188 15.93 -23.06 -30.82
CA VAL A 188 16.53 -24.19 -30.09
C VAL A 188 17.67 -24.76 -30.91
N GLU A 189 18.84 -24.86 -30.31
CA GLU A 189 20.01 -25.53 -30.88
C GLU A 189 20.44 -26.68 -29.96
N TYR A 190 20.93 -27.74 -30.53
CA TYR A 190 21.57 -28.80 -29.76
C TYR A 190 22.99 -28.39 -29.40
N ASP A 191 23.33 -28.49 -28.17
CA ASP A 191 24.70 -28.24 -27.64
C ASP A 191 25.41 -29.56 -27.41
N PRO A 192 26.33 -29.98 -28.29
CA PRO A 192 27.00 -31.30 -28.18
C PRO A 192 27.98 -31.35 -27.00
N GLU A 193 28.47 -30.21 -26.53
CA GLU A 193 29.40 -30.17 -25.37
C GLU A 193 28.64 -30.46 -24.06
N LYS A 194 27.43 -29.97 -23.94
CA LYS A 194 26.60 -30.19 -22.77
C LYS A 194 25.61 -31.37 -22.91
N GLY A 195 25.47 -31.91 -24.12
CA GLY A 195 24.56 -33.00 -24.40
C GLY A 195 23.08 -32.65 -24.23
N GLY A 196 22.70 -31.43 -24.52
CA GLY A 196 21.32 -30.90 -24.33
C GLY A 196 20.96 -29.79 -25.28
N ASN A 197 19.75 -29.27 -25.13
CA ASN A 197 19.27 -28.13 -25.91
C ASN A 197 19.70 -26.79 -25.31
N LYS A 198 20.16 -25.90 -26.17
CA LYS A 198 20.41 -24.49 -25.87
C LYS A 198 19.26 -23.65 -26.43
N PHE A 199 18.72 -22.80 -25.59
CA PHE A 199 17.61 -21.91 -25.94
C PHE A 199 18.14 -20.49 -26.19
N ILE A 200 17.89 -19.96 -27.40
CA ILE A 200 18.39 -18.66 -27.83
C ILE A 200 17.17 -17.76 -28.10
N HIS A 201 17.07 -16.68 -27.37
CA HIS A 201 16.03 -15.65 -27.56
C HIS A 201 16.48 -14.68 -28.65
N GLU A 202 15.72 -14.55 -29.72
CA GLU A 202 16.02 -13.71 -30.88
C GLU A 202 14.83 -12.85 -31.28
N GLY A 203 15.10 -11.81 -32.05
CA GLY A 203 14.05 -10.93 -32.57
C GLY A 203 13.35 -10.09 -31.52
N TYR A 204 13.91 -10.00 -30.34
CA TYR A 204 13.33 -9.26 -29.22
C TYR A 204 13.52 -7.74 -29.33
N GLN A 205 12.67 -7.00 -28.67
CA GLN A 205 12.85 -5.58 -28.38
C GLN A 205 13.60 -5.45 -27.04
N ALA A 206 14.74 -4.76 -27.04
CA ALA A 206 15.50 -4.50 -25.83
C ALA A 206 15.16 -3.14 -25.25
N VAL A 207 15.06 -3.07 -23.94
CA VAL A 207 14.88 -1.84 -23.16
C VAL A 207 15.99 -1.79 -22.12
N LYS A 208 16.56 -0.62 -21.91
CA LYS A 208 17.59 -0.39 -20.91
C LYS A 208 16.94 0.02 -19.60
N ALA A 209 17.18 -0.76 -18.56
CA ALA A 209 16.72 -0.46 -17.20
C ALA A 209 17.83 0.29 -16.45
N ILE A 210 17.54 1.50 -15.99
CA ILE A 210 18.47 2.36 -15.26
C ILE A 210 17.99 2.48 -13.82
N PRO A 211 18.79 2.07 -12.83
CA PRO A 211 18.38 2.19 -11.44
C PRO A 211 18.55 3.60 -10.89
N TYR A 212 17.57 4.02 -10.11
CA TYR A 212 17.62 5.20 -9.26
C TYR A 212 17.53 4.72 -7.82
N ASP A 213 18.51 5.08 -7.00
CA ASP A 213 18.60 4.65 -5.62
C ASP A 213 18.08 5.74 -4.68
N MET A 214 17.14 5.38 -3.83
CA MET A 214 16.62 6.23 -2.76
C MET A 214 17.09 5.70 -1.40
N PRO A 215 17.57 6.58 -0.50
CA PRO A 215 18.03 6.15 0.81
C PRO A 215 16.86 5.81 1.74
N ILE A 216 17.01 4.73 2.47
CA ILE A 216 16.08 4.32 3.52
C ILE A 216 16.84 4.34 4.84
N THR A 217 16.62 5.40 5.61
CA THR A 217 17.30 5.60 6.88
C THR A 217 16.69 4.76 8.00
N GLY A 218 17.52 4.17 8.85
CA GLY A 218 17.10 3.57 10.10
C GLY A 218 17.05 4.60 11.22
N TYR A 219 16.25 4.34 12.24
CA TYR A 219 16.13 5.23 13.39
C TYR A 219 17.34 5.09 14.32
N ASP A 220 18.08 6.20 14.49
CA ASP A 220 19.19 6.36 15.43
C ASP A 220 20.26 5.25 15.39
N ASN A 221 20.54 4.72 14.20
CA ASN A 221 21.51 3.60 14.07
C ASN A 221 22.48 3.74 12.90
N ASP A 222 22.46 4.87 12.20
CA ASP A 222 23.30 5.17 11.05
C ASP A 222 23.17 4.20 9.86
N VAL A 223 22.21 3.30 9.89
CA VAL A 223 21.93 2.38 8.76
C VAL A 223 21.19 3.14 7.68
N VAL A 224 21.63 2.95 6.44
CA VAL A 224 20.91 3.42 5.25
C VAL A 224 20.83 2.27 4.25
N ASN A 225 19.65 1.70 4.11
CA ASN A 225 19.32 0.75 3.07
C ASN A 225 18.90 1.46 1.78
N THR A 226 18.66 0.69 0.72
CA THR A 226 18.39 1.22 -0.61
C THR A 226 17.02 0.78 -1.11
N LEU A 227 16.20 1.75 -1.55
CA LEU A 227 15.10 1.49 -2.45
C LEU A 227 15.61 1.73 -3.87
N ARG A 228 15.74 0.65 -4.64
CA ARG A 228 16.18 0.73 -6.03
C ARG A 228 14.99 0.63 -6.95
N ILE A 229 14.69 1.73 -7.64
CA ILE A 229 13.59 1.82 -8.59
C ILE A 229 14.16 2.00 -10.00
N TRP A 230 13.54 1.31 -10.96
CA TRP A 230 14.06 1.21 -12.31
C TRP A 230 13.32 2.13 -13.26
N ASP A 231 14.08 2.99 -13.96
CA ASP A 231 13.59 3.76 -15.10
C ASP A 231 13.90 3.02 -16.39
N ALA A 232 13.17 3.32 -17.45
CA ALA A 232 13.33 2.69 -18.77
C ALA A 232 13.86 3.70 -19.77
N GLU A 233 14.95 3.35 -20.45
CA GLU A 233 15.53 4.12 -21.53
C GLU A 233 15.66 3.24 -22.78
N PRO A 234 15.62 3.85 -24.00
CA PRO A 234 15.84 3.10 -25.22
C PRO A 234 17.30 2.69 -25.36
N ILE A 235 17.56 1.61 -26.12
CA ILE A 235 18.95 1.23 -26.49
C ILE A 235 19.52 2.26 -27.47
N VAL A 236 18.67 2.75 -28.40
CA VAL A 236 19.00 3.84 -29.35
C VAL A 236 18.18 5.05 -28.94
N ASP A 237 18.85 6.08 -28.47
CA ASP A 237 18.20 7.26 -27.89
C ASP A 237 17.42 8.08 -28.94
N PHE A 238 17.94 8.20 -30.15
CA PHE A 238 17.36 9.07 -31.16
C PHE A 238 17.78 8.63 -32.56
N GLU A 239 16.81 8.40 -33.44
CA GLU A 239 17.07 8.07 -34.84
C GLU A 239 17.23 9.33 -35.70
N LEU A 240 18.44 9.86 -35.77
CA LEU A 240 18.75 11.08 -36.54
C LEU A 240 18.36 10.96 -38.02
N ASP A 241 18.59 9.80 -38.62
CA ASP A 241 18.25 9.58 -40.04
C ASP A 241 16.74 9.71 -40.32
N SER A 242 15.90 9.21 -39.42
CA SER A 242 14.45 9.38 -39.52
C SER A 242 14.04 10.85 -39.32
N PHE A 243 14.68 11.52 -38.37
CA PHE A 243 14.44 12.95 -38.14
C PHE A 243 14.79 13.82 -39.36
N ASP A 244 15.97 13.57 -39.94
CA ASP A 244 16.44 14.30 -41.12
C ASP A 244 15.53 14.10 -42.37
N LYS A 245 14.83 12.95 -42.41
CA LYS A 245 13.84 12.65 -43.47
C LYS A 245 12.44 13.20 -43.15
N GLY A 246 12.27 13.90 -42.02
CA GLY A 246 11.00 14.49 -41.61
C GLY A 246 10.05 13.54 -40.87
N ASP A 247 10.48 12.33 -40.58
CA ASP A 247 9.71 11.38 -39.79
C ASP A 247 10.03 11.54 -38.27
N TYR A 248 9.53 12.63 -37.73
CA TYR A 248 9.78 13.01 -36.34
C TYR A 248 9.20 12.02 -35.31
N LYS A 249 8.11 11.32 -35.65
CA LYS A 249 7.51 10.32 -34.80
C LYS A 249 8.37 9.08 -34.69
N LYS A 250 8.88 8.60 -35.81
CA LYS A 250 9.77 7.45 -35.86
C LYS A 250 11.09 7.73 -35.14
N ALA A 251 11.59 8.96 -35.25
CA ALA A 251 12.84 9.36 -34.61
C ALA A 251 12.85 9.16 -33.08
N VAL A 252 11.68 9.21 -32.42
CA VAL A 252 11.49 9.06 -30.96
C VAL A 252 10.65 7.83 -30.59
N GLU A 253 10.38 6.93 -31.51
CA GLU A 253 9.50 5.78 -31.29
C GLU A 253 10.01 4.85 -30.19
N GLN A 254 11.31 4.52 -30.23
CA GLN A 254 11.89 3.64 -29.21
C GLN A 254 11.91 4.28 -27.82
N GLU A 255 12.16 5.58 -27.76
CA GLU A 255 12.07 6.34 -26.50
C GLU A 255 10.66 6.27 -25.93
N ASN A 256 9.63 6.49 -26.75
CA ASN A 256 8.25 6.43 -26.34
C ASN A 256 7.84 5.03 -25.85
N LEU A 257 8.28 3.98 -26.55
CA LEU A 257 8.00 2.59 -26.16
C LEU A 257 8.63 2.24 -24.81
N ALA A 258 9.85 2.70 -24.57
CA ALA A 258 10.51 2.53 -23.28
C ALA A 258 9.78 3.32 -22.17
N ARG A 259 9.45 4.58 -22.41
CA ARG A 259 8.76 5.44 -21.44
C ARG A 259 7.40 4.91 -21.03
N ASN A 260 6.64 4.34 -21.94
CA ASN A 260 5.32 3.77 -21.62
C ASN A 260 5.36 2.79 -20.46
N ILE A 261 6.44 2.04 -20.31
CA ILE A 261 6.61 1.04 -19.23
C ILE A 261 6.59 1.71 -17.84
N VAL A 262 7.13 2.91 -17.73
CA VAL A 262 7.39 3.58 -16.45
C VAL A 262 6.56 4.84 -16.22
N GLU A 263 5.50 5.06 -16.97
CA GLU A 263 4.70 6.29 -16.81
C GLU A 263 3.67 6.18 -15.70
N VAL A 264 2.84 5.15 -15.73
CA VAL A 264 1.63 5.05 -14.86
C VAL A 264 1.63 3.76 -14.07
N LEU A 265 1.35 3.87 -12.78
CA LEU A 265 1.08 2.73 -11.92
C LEU A 265 -0.36 2.21 -12.17
N TYR A 266 -0.50 0.90 -12.38
CA TYR A 266 -1.77 0.25 -12.68
C TYR A 266 -2.50 0.88 -13.86
N PRO A 267 -1.92 0.86 -15.07
CA PRO A 267 -2.61 1.36 -16.25
C PRO A 267 -3.94 0.62 -16.46
N ASN A 268 -4.91 1.32 -17.05
CA ASN A 268 -6.22 0.76 -17.34
C ASN A 268 -6.07 -0.52 -18.18
N ASP A 269 -6.58 -1.64 -17.67
CA ASP A 269 -6.49 -2.97 -18.28
C ASP A 269 -7.83 -3.49 -18.84
N ASN A 270 -8.79 -2.60 -19.08
CA ASN A 270 -10.04 -2.94 -19.74
C ASN A 270 -9.84 -3.30 -21.23
N HIS A 271 -8.64 -3.13 -21.76
CA HIS A 271 -8.26 -3.44 -23.13
C HIS A 271 -6.94 -4.22 -23.17
N TYR A 272 -6.68 -4.90 -24.30
CA TYR A 272 -5.51 -5.76 -24.49
C TYR A 272 -4.18 -5.02 -24.28
N ALA A 273 -4.04 -3.83 -24.86
CA ALA A 273 -2.83 -3.02 -24.73
C ALA A 273 -2.47 -2.70 -23.25
N GLY A 274 -3.47 -2.42 -22.42
CA GLY A 274 -3.27 -2.18 -21.00
C GLY A 274 -2.84 -3.42 -20.23
N LYS A 275 -3.42 -4.57 -20.56
CA LYS A 275 -3.01 -5.86 -19.99
C LYS A 275 -1.57 -6.20 -20.35
N GLU A 276 -1.21 -6.03 -21.60
CA GLU A 276 0.17 -6.23 -22.07
C GLU A 276 1.15 -5.31 -21.38
N LEU A 277 0.80 -4.03 -21.23
CA LEU A 277 1.65 -3.05 -20.53
C LEU A 277 1.88 -3.43 -19.07
N ARG A 278 0.86 -3.90 -18.37
CA ARG A 278 1.00 -4.34 -16.96
C ARG A 278 1.94 -5.54 -16.83
N LEU A 279 1.87 -6.50 -17.74
CA LEU A 279 2.81 -7.62 -17.73
C LEU A 279 4.23 -7.17 -18.08
N LYS A 280 4.37 -6.23 -19.02
CA LYS A 280 5.66 -5.58 -19.34
C LYS A 280 6.29 -4.93 -18.11
N GLN A 281 5.51 -4.18 -17.34
CA GLN A 281 5.97 -3.51 -16.13
C GLN A 281 6.49 -4.53 -15.11
N GLN A 282 5.75 -5.59 -14.87
CA GLN A 282 6.13 -6.64 -13.92
C GLN A 282 7.45 -7.30 -14.32
N TYR A 283 7.58 -7.72 -15.57
CA TYR A 283 8.81 -8.35 -16.05
C TYR A 283 9.99 -7.37 -16.06
N PHE A 284 9.76 -6.12 -16.43
CA PHE A 284 10.79 -5.10 -16.51
C PHE A 284 11.56 -4.93 -15.20
N PHE A 285 10.86 -4.63 -14.10
CA PHE A 285 11.55 -4.40 -12.83
C PHE A 285 12.07 -5.69 -12.20
N VAL A 286 11.36 -6.80 -12.39
CA VAL A 286 11.76 -8.10 -11.84
C VAL A 286 13.04 -8.58 -12.50
N SER A 287 13.11 -8.58 -13.84
CA SER A 287 14.30 -9.00 -14.56
C SER A 287 15.52 -8.13 -14.21
N ALA A 288 15.36 -6.81 -14.21
CA ALA A 288 16.43 -5.90 -13.85
C ALA A 288 16.92 -6.13 -12.42
N SER A 289 16.01 -6.32 -11.46
CA SER A 289 16.32 -6.54 -10.06
C SER A 289 17.07 -7.87 -9.83
N LEU A 290 16.62 -8.94 -10.49
CA LEU A 290 17.29 -10.25 -10.41
C LEU A 290 18.68 -10.19 -11.01
N GLN A 291 18.84 -9.58 -12.17
CA GLN A 291 20.14 -9.41 -12.82
C GLN A 291 21.12 -8.65 -11.92
N ALA A 292 20.65 -7.55 -11.30
CA ALA A 292 21.47 -6.75 -10.40
C ALA A 292 21.86 -7.50 -9.12
N ALA A 293 20.92 -8.26 -8.54
CA ALA A 293 21.17 -9.05 -7.34
C ALA A 293 22.20 -10.15 -7.59
N ILE A 294 22.09 -10.85 -8.71
CA ILE A 294 23.02 -11.91 -9.09
C ILE A 294 24.41 -11.32 -9.40
N ALA A 295 24.47 -10.19 -10.11
CA ALA A 295 25.74 -9.51 -10.37
C ALA A 295 26.46 -9.10 -9.08
N LYS A 296 25.71 -8.60 -8.10
CA LYS A 296 26.25 -8.26 -6.76
C LYS A 296 26.74 -9.49 -6.02
N TYR A 297 25.99 -10.58 -6.04
CA TYR A 297 26.39 -11.86 -5.44
C TYR A 297 27.70 -12.38 -6.04
N LYS A 298 27.81 -12.36 -7.36
CA LYS A 298 28.98 -12.89 -8.08
C LYS A 298 30.27 -12.09 -7.84
N LYS A 299 30.21 -10.88 -7.33
CA LYS A 299 31.40 -10.11 -6.96
C LYS A 299 32.17 -10.74 -5.81
N LYS A 300 31.53 -11.55 -4.98
CA LYS A 300 32.12 -12.16 -3.77
C LYS A 300 32.01 -13.66 -3.74
N HIS A 301 31.12 -14.25 -4.52
CA HIS A 301 30.81 -15.68 -4.49
C HIS A 301 30.86 -16.25 -5.89
N ASP A 302 31.62 -17.32 -6.07
CA ASP A 302 31.83 -17.99 -7.36
C ASP A 302 30.77 -19.07 -7.64
N ASP A 303 30.16 -19.63 -6.58
CA ASP A 303 29.24 -20.76 -6.70
C ASP A 303 27.78 -20.27 -6.69
N ILE A 304 27.18 -20.22 -7.88
CA ILE A 304 25.78 -19.79 -8.04
C ILE A 304 24.79 -20.77 -7.40
N HIS A 305 25.19 -22.04 -7.15
CA HIS A 305 24.32 -23.01 -6.48
C HIS A 305 24.00 -22.62 -5.04
N LYS A 306 24.81 -21.76 -4.45
CA LYS A 306 24.65 -21.27 -3.08
C LYS A 306 24.01 -19.87 -2.99
N LEU A 307 23.42 -19.40 -4.09
CA LEU A 307 22.77 -18.07 -4.13
C LEU A 307 21.80 -17.87 -2.96
N TYR A 308 20.99 -18.86 -2.66
CA TYR A 308 19.97 -18.80 -1.61
C TYR A 308 20.54 -18.60 -0.20
N GLU A 309 21.81 -18.85 0.02
CA GLU A 309 22.47 -18.62 1.32
C GLU A 309 22.69 -17.12 1.59
N LYS A 310 22.77 -16.31 0.52
CA LYS A 310 23.11 -14.90 0.59
C LYS A 310 22.03 -13.97 0.09
N VAL A 311 21.00 -14.49 -0.60
CA VAL A 311 19.88 -13.68 -1.09
C VAL A 311 18.56 -14.38 -0.84
N THR A 312 17.51 -13.58 -0.66
CA THR A 312 16.13 -14.04 -0.73
C THR A 312 15.30 -12.97 -1.43
N PHE A 313 14.41 -13.42 -2.30
CA PHE A 313 13.50 -12.55 -3.04
C PHE A 313 12.09 -12.71 -2.46
N GLN A 314 11.59 -11.66 -1.81
CA GLN A 314 10.22 -11.68 -1.31
C GLN A 314 9.29 -11.07 -2.35
N MET A 315 8.36 -11.87 -2.82
CA MET A 315 7.33 -11.44 -3.79
C MET A 315 6.14 -10.87 -3.04
N ASN A 316 5.98 -9.55 -3.14
CA ASN A 316 4.87 -8.83 -2.51
C ASN A 316 3.63 -8.91 -3.39
N ASP A 317 2.70 -9.80 -3.08
CA ASP A 317 1.60 -10.25 -3.92
C ASP A 317 2.09 -11.00 -5.17
N THR A 318 1.23 -11.18 -6.17
CA THR A 318 1.55 -11.92 -7.39
C THR A 318 2.25 -11.07 -8.46
N HIS A 319 2.31 -9.75 -8.27
CA HIS A 319 2.89 -8.83 -9.26
C HIS A 319 4.33 -9.21 -9.65
N PRO A 320 5.22 -9.61 -8.73
CA PRO A 320 6.57 -10.01 -9.09
C PRO A 320 6.74 -11.51 -9.36
N THR A 321 5.69 -12.29 -9.53
CA THR A 321 5.78 -13.76 -9.63
C THR A 321 6.55 -14.24 -10.87
N VAL A 322 6.66 -13.44 -11.92
CA VAL A 322 7.55 -13.75 -13.04
C VAL A 322 9.00 -13.98 -12.60
N ALA A 323 9.36 -13.55 -11.39
CA ALA A 323 10.68 -13.80 -10.80
C ALA A 323 11.04 -15.28 -10.75
N VAL A 324 10.06 -16.17 -10.56
CA VAL A 324 10.29 -17.62 -10.55
C VAL A 324 10.89 -18.08 -11.87
N ALA A 325 10.23 -17.76 -12.98
CA ALA A 325 10.67 -18.19 -14.31
C ALA A 325 11.88 -17.37 -14.80
N GLU A 326 11.97 -16.11 -14.46
CA GLU A 326 13.12 -15.28 -14.83
C GLU A 326 14.40 -15.74 -14.09
N LEU A 327 14.31 -16.09 -12.83
CA LEU A 327 15.45 -16.65 -12.11
C LEU A 327 15.88 -17.99 -12.72
N MET A 328 14.93 -18.85 -13.07
CA MET A 328 15.21 -20.09 -13.80
C MET A 328 15.93 -19.80 -15.12
N ARG A 329 15.44 -18.82 -15.88
CA ARG A 329 16.06 -18.42 -17.15
C ARG A 329 17.51 -18.01 -16.96
N ILE A 330 17.78 -17.12 -16.01
CA ILE A 330 19.14 -16.63 -15.74
C ILE A 330 20.03 -17.80 -15.33
N LEU A 331 19.57 -18.63 -14.42
CA LEU A 331 20.36 -19.77 -13.92
C LEU A 331 20.68 -20.81 -15.01
N MET A 332 19.70 -21.10 -15.88
CA MET A 332 19.90 -22.08 -16.97
C MET A 332 20.58 -21.49 -18.19
N ASP A 333 20.06 -20.38 -18.70
CA ASP A 333 20.48 -19.86 -20.02
C ASP A 333 21.75 -19.00 -19.92
N GLU A 334 21.98 -18.32 -18.81
CA GLU A 334 23.15 -17.45 -18.60
C GLU A 334 24.23 -18.11 -17.72
N GLU A 335 23.84 -18.79 -16.63
CA GLU A 335 24.77 -19.42 -15.70
C GLU A 335 25.08 -20.90 -16.03
N GLY A 336 24.33 -21.49 -16.96
CA GLY A 336 24.59 -22.83 -17.49
C GLY A 336 24.16 -23.97 -16.57
N LEU A 337 23.29 -23.76 -15.59
CA LEU A 337 22.77 -24.83 -14.74
C LEU A 337 21.77 -25.71 -15.51
N GLY A 338 21.69 -27.00 -15.14
CA GLY A 338 20.60 -27.87 -15.55
C GLY A 338 19.29 -27.49 -14.84
N TRP A 339 18.17 -28.05 -15.29
CA TRP A 339 16.85 -27.76 -14.72
C TRP A 339 16.78 -28.04 -13.21
N ASP A 340 17.17 -29.22 -12.78
CA ASP A 340 17.03 -29.63 -11.37
C ASP A 340 17.88 -28.76 -10.44
N GLU A 341 19.09 -28.40 -10.86
CA GLU A 341 19.97 -27.49 -10.13
C GLU A 341 19.38 -26.08 -10.04
N ALA A 342 18.90 -25.55 -11.16
CA ALA A 342 18.26 -24.24 -11.22
C ALA A 342 16.98 -24.18 -10.38
N TRP A 343 16.18 -25.22 -10.42
CA TRP A 343 14.95 -25.36 -9.65
C TRP A 343 15.21 -25.39 -8.14
N GLU A 344 16.22 -26.12 -7.72
CA GLU A 344 16.63 -26.15 -6.31
C GLU A 344 17.03 -24.77 -5.82
N VAL A 345 17.87 -24.05 -6.55
CA VAL A 345 18.27 -22.69 -6.20
C VAL A 345 17.07 -21.75 -6.17
N THR A 346 16.23 -21.79 -7.19
CA THR A 346 15.06 -20.91 -7.32
C THR A 346 14.07 -21.12 -6.17
N THR A 347 13.73 -22.39 -5.88
CA THR A 347 12.75 -22.71 -4.84
C THR A 347 13.25 -22.46 -3.42
N LYS A 348 14.54 -22.30 -3.22
CA LYS A 348 15.14 -21.88 -1.96
C LYS A 348 15.32 -20.36 -1.86
N SER A 349 15.13 -19.63 -2.96
CA SER A 349 15.43 -18.19 -3.04
C SER A 349 14.18 -17.31 -3.08
N VAL A 350 13.01 -17.83 -3.43
CA VAL A 350 11.79 -17.02 -3.59
C VAL A 350 10.75 -17.37 -2.54
N ALA A 351 10.10 -16.36 -2.00
CA ALA A 351 9.00 -16.49 -1.05
C ALA A 351 7.85 -15.54 -1.45
N TYR A 352 6.63 -15.90 -1.10
CA TYR A 352 5.43 -15.23 -1.56
C TYR A 352 4.54 -14.80 -0.39
N THR A 353 4.10 -13.55 -0.42
CA THR A 353 3.07 -13.01 0.47
C THR A 353 1.80 -12.76 -0.32
N ASN A 354 0.69 -13.37 0.08
CA ASN A 354 -0.63 -13.12 -0.48
C ASN A 354 -1.31 -11.94 0.23
N HIS A 355 -1.83 -10.99 -0.53
CA HIS A 355 -2.59 -9.84 0.00
C HIS A 355 -4.06 -9.86 -0.42
N THR A 356 -4.50 -10.92 -1.10
CA THR A 356 -5.81 -10.97 -1.77
C THR A 356 -6.60 -12.19 -1.32
N ILE A 357 -7.84 -11.97 -0.89
CA ILE A 357 -8.78 -13.07 -0.58
C ILE A 357 -9.66 -13.39 -1.79
N MET A 358 -10.08 -12.36 -2.53
CA MET A 358 -11.06 -12.50 -3.60
C MET A 358 -10.46 -13.26 -4.79
N SER A 359 -11.04 -14.40 -5.15
CA SER A 359 -10.53 -15.25 -6.23
C SER A 359 -10.46 -14.54 -7.58
N GLU A 360 -11.42 -13.65 -7.88
CA GLU A 360 -11.44 -12.86 -9.11
C GLU A 360 -10.31 -11.82 -9.20
N ALA A 361 -9.70 -11.46 -8.08
CA ALA A 361 -8.58 -10.53 -8.05
C ALA A 361 -7.21 -11.23 -8.14
N LEU A 362 -7.17 -12.57 -8.15
CA LEU A 362 -5.95 -13.32 -8.41
C LEU A 362 -5.56 -13.20 -9.88
N GLU A 363 -4.30 -12.82 -10.14
CA GLU A 363 -3.84 -12.53 -11.49
C GLU A 363 -3.82 -13.75 -12.39
N LYS A 364 -4.35 -13.57 -13.60
CA LYS A 364 -4.35 -14.56 -14.69
C LYS A 364 -3.95 -13.85 -15.97
N TRP A 365 -3.11 -14.50 -16.77
CA TRP A 365 -2.70 -13.95 -18.05
C TRP A 365 -3.11 -14.90 -19.17
N PRO A 366 -3.74 -14.40 -20.26
CA PRO A 366 -3.98 -15.22 -21.45
C PRO A 366 -2.67 -15.78 -21.99
N ILE A 367 -2.66 -17.06 -22.36
CA ILE A 367 -1.47 -17.73 -22.90
C ILE A 367 -0.93 -16.97 -24.11
N GLU A 368 -1.80 -16.54 -25.01
CA GLU A 368 -1.39 -15.82 -26.23
C GLU A 368 -0.61 -14.54 -25.90
N LEU A 369 -1.12 -13.73 -24.99
CA LEU A 369 -0.46 -12.51 -24.56
C LEU A 369 0.90 -12.80 -23.92
N PHE A 370 0.91 -13.74 -22.96
CA PHE A 370 2.10 -14.07 -22.18
C PHE A 370 3.20 -14.70 -23.07
N SER A 371 2.85 -15.67 -23.89
CA SER A 371 3.81 -16.37 -24.74
C SER A 371 4.39 -15.49 -25.83
N ARG A 372 3.61 -14.52 -26.34
CA ARG A 372 4.09 -13.56 -27.33
C ARG A 372 5.01 -12.51 -26.72
N LEU A 373 4.67 -12.00 -25.57
CA LEU A 373 5.47 -10.96 -24.89
C LEU A 373 6.76 -11.52 -24.28
N LEU A 374 6.67 -12.71 -23.67
CA LEU A 374 7.76 -13.34 -22.90
C LEU A 374 7.94 -14.82 -23.33
N PRO A 375 8.40 -15.05 -24.57
CA PRO A 375 8.39 -16.42 -25.12
C PRO A 375 9.26 -17.41 -24.35
N ARG A 376 10.46 -17.01 -23.91
CA ARG A 376 11.34 -17.91 -23.15
C ARG A 376 10.81 -18.15 -21.74
N VAL A 377 10.38 -17.11 -21.07
CA VAL A 377 9.77 -17.21 -19.72
C VAL A 377 8.53 -18.10 -19.75
N TYR A 378 7.71 -17.98 -20.78
CA TYR A 378 6.53 -18.83 -20.94
C TYR A 378 6.90 -20.31 -21.11
N GLN A 379 7.92 -20.64 -21.89
CA GLN A 379 8.40 -22.03 -22.04
C GLN A 379 8.82 -22.61 -20.68
N ILE A 380 9.47 -21.80 -19.84
CA ILE A 380 9.88 -22.24 -18.52
C ILE A 380 8.67 -22.46 -17.62
N ILE A 381 7.69 -21.56 -17.64
CA ILE A 381 6.44 -21.73 -16.88
C ILE A 381 5.69 -22.99 -17.33
N GLU A 382 5.66 -23.25 -18.64
CA GLU A 382 5.03 -24.45 -19.21
C GLU A 382 5.67 -25.73 -18.68
N GLU A 383 6.99 -25.78 -18.58
CA GLU A 383 7.71 -26.92 -18.02
C GLU A 383 7.52 -27.02 -16.49
N ILE A 384 7.49 -25.91 -15.77
CA ILE A 384 7.15 -25.89 -14.33
C ILE A 384 5.74 -26.48 -14.13
N ASN A 385 4.79 -26.04 -14.95
CA ASN A 385 3.42 -26.55 -14.91
C ASN A 385 3.34 -28.06 -15.14
N ARG A 386 4.05 -28.55 -16.18
CA ARG A 386 4.09 -29.99 -16.50
C ARG A 386 4.61 -30.80 -15.30
N ARG A 387 5.70 -30.38 -14.70
CA ARG A 387 6.29 -31.05 -13.52
C ARG A 387 5.39 -30.96 -12.29
N PHE A 388 4.74 -29.84 -12.10
CA PHE A 388 3.81 -29.63 -10.99
C PHE A 388 2.56 -30.52 -11.12
N ILE A 389 2.02 -30.65 -12.33
CA ILE A 389 0.92 -31.58 -12.61
C ILE A 389 1.34 -33.04 -12.29
N LEU A 390 2.56 -33.43 -12.65
CA LEU A 390 3.07 -34.78 -12.32
C LEU A 390 3.14 -34.98 -10.80
N ALA A 391 3.54 -33.95 -10.05
CA ALA A 391 3.57 -34.00 -8.59
C ALA A 391 2.16 -34.14 -7.99
N ILE A 392 1.16 -33.45 -8.57
CA ILE A 392 -0.24 -33.56 -8.16
C ILE A 392 -0.76 -34.98 -8.43
N GLN A 393 -0.48 -35.50 -9.61
CA GLN A 393 -0.88 -36.88 -10.01
C GLN A 393 -0.25 -37.93 -9.10
N ALA A 394 1.02 -37.75 -8.72
CA ALA A 394 1.70 -38.67 -7.81
C ALA A 394 1.07 -38.69 -6.42
N LYS A 395 0.62 -37.53 -5.93
CA LYS A 395 -0.01 -37.45 -4.60
C LYS A 395 -1.49 -37.80 -4.59
N TYR A 396 -2.20 -37.51 -5.67
CA TYR A 396 -3.64 -37.75 -5.84
C TYR A 396 -3.92 -38.54 -7.14
N PRO A 397 -3.54 -39.82 -7.23
CA PRO A 397 -3.72 -40.59 -8.46
C PRO A 397 -5.17 -40.64 -8.95
N GLY A 398 -5.38 -40.34 -10.24
CA GLY A 398 -6.69 -40.36 -10.87
C GLY A 398 -7.62 -39.18 -10.49
N ASN A 399 -7.17 -38.22 -9.71
CA ASN A 399 -7.97 -37.06 -9.30
C ASN A 399 -7.77 -35.88 -10.26
N TYR A 400 -8.53 -35.89 -11.36
CA TYR A 400 -8.46 -34.82 -12.38
C TYR A 400 -8.97 -33.47 -11.87
N GLU A 401 -9.88 -33.45 -10.90
CA GLU A 401 -10.38 -32.21 -10.32
C GLU A 401 -9.29 -31.45 -9.55
N LYS A 402 -8.41 -32.16 -8.89
CA LYS A 402 -7.24 -31.54 -8.23
C LYS A 402 -6.32 -30.85 -9.25
N ILE A 403 -6.06 -31.51 -10.38
CA ILE A 403 -5.25 -30.93 -11.46
C ILE A 403 -5.92 -29.66 -11.98
N LYS A 404 -7.22 -29.71 -12.27
CA LYS A 404 -7.98 -28.55 -12.75
C LYS A 404 -7.92 -27.37 -11.80
N LYS A 405 -8.01 -27.62 -10.49
CA LYS A 405 -7.99 -26.56 -9.47
C LYS A 405 -6.60 -26.00 -9.19
N MET A 406 -5.55 -26.79 -9.37
CA MET A 406 -4.20 -26.46 -8.90
C MET A 406 -3.21 -26.16 -10.03
N ALA A 407 -3.49 -26.55 -11.26
CA ALA A 407 -2.58 -26.32 -12.38
C ALA A 407 -2.22 -24.83 -12.53
N ILE A 408 -0.97 -24.57 -12.89
CA ILE A 408 -0.46 -23.22 -13.14
C ILE A 408 -1.03 -22.69 -14.45
N ILE A 409 -1.03 -23.54 -15.49
CA ILE A 409 -1.64 -23.22 -16.78
C ILE A 409 -2.88 -24.12 -16.93
N TYR A 410 -4.02 -23.49 -17.06
CA TYR A 410 -5.30 -24.17 -17.26
C TYR A 410 -6.30 -23.20 -17.91
N ASP A 411 -7.15 -23.75 -18.79
CA ASP A 411 -8.22 -23.00 -19.46
C ASP A 411 -7.70 -21.75 -20.21
N GLY A 412 -6.58 -21.91 -20.89
CA GLY A 412 -5.97 -20.85 -21.71
C GLY A 412 -5.33 -19.73 -20.92
N GLN A 413 -5.10 -19.90 -19.61
CA GLN A 413 -4.56 -18.86 -18.76
C GLN A 413 -3.39 -19.33 -17.89
N VAL A 414 -2.47 -18.42 -17.63
CA VAL A 414 -1.37 -18.60 -16.67
C VAL A 414 -1.82 -17.99 -15.33
N LYS A 415 -1.89 -18.84 -14.30
CA LYS A 415 -2.34 -18.44 -12.95
C LYS A 415 -1.14 -18.13 -12.08
N MET A 416 -0.92 -16.86 -11.81
CA MET A 416 0.31 -16.40 -11.15
C MET A 416 0.41 -16.83 -9.69
N ALA A 417 -0.70 -16.81 -8.93
CA ALA A 417 -0.69 -17.28 -7.55
C ALA A 417 -0.29 -18.76 -7.45
N HIS A 418 -0.76 -19.59 -8.38
CA HIS A 418 -0.40 -21.02 -8.42
C HIS A 418 1.10 -21.21 -8.69
N LEU A 419 1.66 -20.43 -9.60
CA LEU A 419 3.11 -20.41 -9.85
C LEU A 419 3.90 -20.01 -8.61
N ALA A 420 3.49 -18.94 -7.95
CA ALA A 420 4.15 -18.44 -6.74
C ALA A 420 4.16 -19.48 -5.60
N ILE A 421 3.03 -20.17 -5.42
CA ILE A 421 2.90 -21.20 -4.38
C ILE A 421 3.72 -22.45 -4.73
N ALA A 422 3.70 -22.86 -5.98
CA ALA A 422 4.46 -24.04 -6.43
C ALA A 422 5.98 -23.86 -6.21
N ALA A 423 6.49 -22.67 -6.43
CA ALA A 423 7.92 -22.35 -6.38
C ALA A 423 8.40 -21.76 -5.05
N GLY A 424 7.57 -21.02 -4.35
CA GLY A 424 7.97 -20.33 -3.12
C GLY A 424 8.27 -21.29 -1.96
N TYR A 425 9.33 -21.01 -1.19
CA TYR A 425 9.62 -21.78 0.02
C TYR A 425 8.72 -21.39 1.20
N SER A 426 8.05 -20.27 1.12
CA SER A 426 7.10 -19.77 2.11
C SER A 426 5.95 -19.07 1.41
N VAL A 427 4.74 -19.31 1.90
CA VAL A 427 3.50 -18.64 1.49
C VAL A 427 2.85 -18.11 2.76
N ASN A 428 2.77 -16.78 2.91
CA ASN A 428 2.13 -16.22 4.08
C ASN A 428 0.93 -15.35 3.75
N GLY A 429 -0.06 -15.40 4.65
CA GLY A 429 -1.10 -14.41 4.74
C GLY A 429 -0.65 -13.23 5.61
N VAL A 430 -1.50 -12.22 5.75
CA VAL A 430 -1.14 -10.92 6.33
C VAL A 430 -1.98 -10.54 7.57
N ALA A 431 -2.85 -11.41 8.00
CA ALA A 431 -3.57 -11.40 9.27
C ALA A 431 -3.99 -12.82 9.60
N ARG A 432 -4.23 -13.10 10.88
CA ARG A 432 -4.57 -14.48 11.30
C ARG A 432 -5.82 -15.01 10.60
N LEU A 433 -6.90 -14.22 10.58
CA LEU A 433 -8.13 -14.61 9.90
C LEU A 433 -7.90 -14.82 8.39
N HIS A 434 -7.18 -13.92 7.75
CA HIS A 434 -6.83 -14.03 6.32
C HIS A 434 -6.12 -15.35 6.03
N THR A 435 -5.12 -15.69 6.83
CA THR A 435 -4.35 -16.93 6.66
C THR A 435 -5.23 -18.17 6.81
N GLU A 436 -6.15 -18.17 7.79
CA GLU A 436 -7.10 -19.26 7.98
C GLU A 436 -8.07 -19.40 6.79
N ILE A 437 -8.53 -18.29 6.22
CA ILE A 437 -9.37 -18.30 5.02
C ILE A 437 -8.60 -18.86 3.82
N LEU A 438 -7.33 -18.47 3.66
CA LEU A 438 -6.48 -19.03 2.59
C LEU A 438 -6.34 -20.55 2.72
N LYS A 439 -6.05 -21.03 3.93
CA LYS A 439 -5.85 -22.47 4.22
C LYS A 439 -7.12 -23.30 4.02
N ASN A 440 -8.28 -22.74 4.39
CA ASN A 440 -9.53 -23.51 4.48
C ASN A 440 -10.48 -23.29 3.30
N GLN A 441 -10.26 -22.21 2.51
CA GLN A 441 -11.14 -21.83 1.40
C GLN A 441 -10.32 -21.65 0.09
N GLU A 442 -9.74 -20.49 -0.12
CA GLU A 442 -9.18 -20.08 -1.42
C GLU A 442 -8.00 -20.93 -1.88
N LEU A 443 -7.09 -21.30 -0.99
CA LEU A 443 -5.90 -22.07 -1.30
C LEU A 443 -5.88 -23.44 -0.61
N LYS A 444 -7.05 -23.94 -0.27
CA LYS A 444 -7.23 -25.20 0.47
C LYS A 444 -6.47 -26.38 -0.17
N ASP A 445 -6.58 -26.54 -1.48
CA ASP A 445 -5.92 -27.66 -2.17
C ASP A 445 -4.39 -27.58 -2.06
N PHE A 446 -3.84 -26.38 -2.13
CA PHE A 446 -2.41 -26.15 -1.96
C PHE A 446 -1.96 -26.36 -0.51
N TYR A 447 -2.76 -25.92 0.45
CA TYR A 447 -2.46 -26.16 1.86
C TYR A 447 -2.49 -27.66 2.21
N GLU A 448 -3.46 -28.40 1.69
CA GLU A 448 -3.51 -29.85 1.87
C GLU A 448 -2.29 -30.58 1.29
N MET A 449 -1.79 -30.11 0.15
CA MET A 449 -0.63 -30.70 -0.51
C MET A 449 0.71 -30.29 0.12
N MET A 450 0.84 -29.03 0.54
CA MET A 450 2.09 -28.41 0.98
C MET A 450 1.89 -27.58 2.25
N PRO A 451 1.39 -28.17 3.36
CA PRO A 451 1.02 -27.44 4.56
C PRO A 451 2.21 -26.71 5.19
N GLU A 452 3.42 -27.21 5.02
CA GLU A 452 4.66 -26.68 5.59
C GLU A 452 5.03 -25.31 5.04
N LYS A 453 4.52 -24.91 3.87
CA LYS A 453 4.78 -23.60 3.28
C LYS A 453 3.97 -22.48 3.90
N PHE A 454 2.79 -22.78 4.46
CA PHE A 454 1.81 -21.78 4.87
C PHE A 454 2.04 -21.28 6.29
N ASN A 455 2.08 -19.96 6.43
CA ASN A 455 2.19 -19.31 7.73
C ASN A 455 1.52 -17.94 7.71
N ASN A 456 1.37 -17.34 8.89
CA ASN A 456 0.81 -16.01 9.05
C ASN A 456 1.87 -15.03 9.51
N LYS A 457 1.88 -13.84 8.88
CA LYS A 457 2.62 -12.68 9.34
C LYS A 457 1.66 -11.50 9.38
N THR A 458 1.10 -11.22 10.54
CA THR A 458 0.18 -10.09 10.70
C THR A 458 0.90 -8.79 10.36
N ASN A 459 0.29 -7.98 9.48
CA ASN A 459 0.84 -6.70 9.06
C ASN A 459 1.07 -5.77 10.25
N GLY A 460 1.88 -4.77 10.02
CA GLY A 460 2.16 -3.71 10.96
C GLY A 460 2.49 -2.41 10.25
N ILE A 461 2.62 -1.37 11.02
CA ILE A 461 2.93 -0.01 10.57
C ILE A 461 4.13 0.54 11.32
N THR A 462 4.86 1.49 10.73
CA THR A 462 5.94 2.16 11.45
C THR A 462 5.42 3.31 12.31
N GLN A 463 5.68 3.24 13.60
CA GLN A 463 5.35 4.29 14.56
C GLN A 463 6.15 5.55 14.35
N ARG A 464 7.31 5.47 13.70
CA ARG A 464 8.13 6.65 13.41
C ARG A 464 7.41 7.60 12.45
N ARG A 465 6.74 7.08 11.42
CA ARG A 465 5.92 7.91 10.53
C ARG A 465 4.54 8.23 11.12
N PHE A 466 3.82 7.23 11.62
CA PHE A 466 2.39 7.37 11.93
C PHE A 466 2.09 7.84 13.35
N LEU A 467 3.08 7.95 14.20
CA LEU A 467 2.94 8.58 15.52
C LEU A 467 3.97 9.70 15.71
N LEU A 468 5.24 9.40 15.64
CA LEU A 468 6.29 10.38 15.92
C LEU A 468 6.27 11.58 14.95
N HIS A 469 6.14 11.32 13.66
CA HIS A 469 6.06 12.37 12.62
C HIS A 469 4.64 12.93 12.47
N ALA A 470 3.63 12.05 12.42
CA ALA A 470 2.25 12.44 12.13
C ALA A 470 1.56 13.18 13.29
N ASN A 471 1.92 12.86 14.53
CA ASN A 471 1.25 13.39 15.71
C ASN A 471 2.27 13.78 16.79
N PRO A 472 3.03 14.84 16.55
CA PRO A 472 4.08 15.25 17.46
C PRO A 472 3.57 15.64 18.85
N LEU A 473 2.37 16.20 18.97
CA LEU A 473 1.77 16.52 20.26
C LEU A 473 1.54 15.26 21.11
N LEU A 474 1.03 14.22 20.51
CA LEU A 474 0.83 12.94 21.21
C LEU A 474 2.16 12.25 21.50
N ALA A 475 3.09 12.26 20.54
CA ALA A 475 4.42 11.69 20.72
C ALA A 475 5.16 12.32 21.91
N ASP A 476 5.13 13.65 22.03
CA ASP A 476 5.73 14.39 23.14
C ASP A 476 5.06 14.03 24.48
N TRP A 477 3.74 13.99 24.51
CA TRP A 477 2.99 13.61 25.71
C TRP A 477 3.33 12.17 26.17
N ILE A 478 3.42 11.23 25.24
CA ILE A 478 3.81 9.85 25.55
C ILE A 478 5.22 9.80 26.13
N THR A 479 6.17 10.49 25.48
CA THR A 479 7.56 10.52 25.92
C THR A 479 7.72 11.15 27.31
N GLU A 480 6.95 12.19 27.61
CA GLU A 480 6.92 12.81 28.95
C GLU A 480 6.43 11.83 30.02
N HIS A 481 5.50 10.93 29.70
CA HIS A 481 4.89 10.01 30.66
C HIS A 481 5.63 8.69 30.82
N ILE A 482 6.19 8.14 29.74
CA ILE A 482 6.79 6.79 29.76
C ILE A 482 8.23 6.73 29.19
N GLY A 483 8.80 7.86 28.80
CA GLY A 483 10.11 7.91 28.17
C GLY A 483 10.07 7.65 26.67
N PRO A 484 11.22 7.70 25.96
CA PRO A 484 11.31 7.62 24.51
C PRO A 484 11.42 6.20 23.94
N ASP A 485 11.51 5.18 24.76
CA ASP A 485 11.82 3.80 24.32
C ASP A 485 10.77 3.22 23.36
N TRP A 486 9.53 3.73 23.40
CA TRP A 486 8.45 3.30 22.52
C TRP A 486 8.77 3.52 21.01
N ILE A 487 9.67 4.44 20.68
CA ILE A 487 10.00 4.77 19.29
C ILE A 487 10.60 3.57 18.55
N THR A 488 11.35 2.74 19.25
CA THR A 488 11.95 1.51 18.73
C THR A 488 11.40 0.23 19.38
N ASP A 489 10.51 0.38 20.36
CA ASP A 489 9.88 -0.74 21.08
C ASP A 489 8.42 -0.35 21.39
N LEU A 490 7.57 -0.44 20.39
CA LEU A 490 6.18 0.02 20.49
C LEU A 490 5.37 -0.64 21.61
N PRO A 491 5.59 -1.92 21.99
CA PRO A 491 4.94 -2.51 23.15
C PRO A 491 5.09 -1.72 24.46
N GLN A 492 6.10 -0.87 24.59
CA GLN A 492 6.24 0.05 25.73
C GLN A 492 5.00 0.95 25.95
N LEU A 493 4.22 1.20 24.89
CA LEU A 493 2.98 1.98 25.01
C LEU A 493 1.98 1.40 26.02
N LYS A 494 2.08 0.11 26.31
CA LYS A 494 1.23 -0.53 27.33
C LYS A 494 1.37 0.13 28.70
N LYS A 495 2.50 0.74 28.99
CA LYS A 495 2.71 1.50 30.24
C LYS A 495 1.74 2.69 30.38
N LEU A 496 1.15 3.17 29.28
CA LEU A 496 0.14 4.23 29.34
C LEU A 496 -1.17 3.77 30.00
N ALA A 497 -1.41 2.47 30.06
CA ALA A 497 -2.63 1.92 30.66
C ALA A 497 -2.82 2.31 32.14
N VAL A 498 -1.76 2.61 32.86
CA VAL A 498 -1.83 3.10 34.25
C VAL A 498 -2.55 4.45 34.37
N TYR A 499 -2.64 5.22 33.30
CA TYR A 499 -3.32 6.51 33.25
C TYR A 499 -4.78 6.43 32.82
N ALA A 500 -5.30 5.21 32.59
CA ALA A 500 -6.65 5.01 32.06
C ALA A 500 -7.77 5.55 32.96
N ASP A 501 -7.51 5.70 34.25
CA ASP A 501 -8.43 6.25 35.23
C ASP A 501 -7.97 7.60 35.83
N ASP A 502 -6.88 8.16 35.34
CA ASP A 502 -6.33 9.44 35.77
C ASP A 502 -7.01 10.58 34.99
N GLU A 503 -7.86 11.33 35.64
CA GLU A 503 -8.65 12.41 35.01
C GLU A 503 -7.78 13.46 34.34
N LYS A 504 -6.65 13.84 34.93
CA LYS A 504 -5.73 14.83 34.36
C LYS A 504 -5.10 14.30 33.06
N ALA A 505 -4.60 13.06 33.09
CA ALA A 505 -3.99 12.44 31.91
C ALA A 505 -5.00 12.27 30.78
N LEU A 506 -6.22 11.82 31.07
CA LEU A 506 -7.31 11.70 30.10
C LEU A 506 -7.69 13.06 29.50
N GLN A 507 -7.77 14.11 30.31
CA GLN A 507 -8.05 15.45 29.84
C GLN A 507 -6.94 15.95 28.89
N GLU A 508 -5.68 15.74 29.26
CA GLU A 508 -4.53 16.11 28.42
C GLU A 508 -4.55 15.35 27.08
N PHE A 509 -4.83 14.05 27.11
CA PHE A 509 -4.94 13.22 25.92
C PHE A 509 -6.02 13.72 24.96
N MET A 510 -7.20 14.03 25.46
CA MET A 510 -8.32 14.55 24.67
C MET A 510 -8.07 15.98 24.18
N ASN A 511 -7.34 16.81 24.95
CA ASN A 511 -6.93 18.13 24.48
C ASN A 511 -6.00 18.06 23.26
N ILE A 512 -5.11 17.08 23.24
CA ILE A 512 -4.24 16.81 22.08
C ILE A 512 -5.10 16.42 20.87
N LYS A 513 -6.03 15.51 21.04
CA LYS A 513 -6.98 15.12 19.99
C LYS A 513 -7.74 16.36 19.48
N PHE A 514 -8.24 17.19 20.36
CA PHE A 514 -8.97 18.40 20.00
C PHE A 514 -8.12 19.36 19.16
N LYS A 515 -6.87 19.58 19.52
CA LYS A 515 -5.95 20.42 18.73
C LYS A 515 -5.73 19.85 17.33
N ASN A 516 -5.58 18.54 17.20
CA ASN A 516 -5.48 17.89 15.91
C ASN A 516 -6.77 18.03 15.09
N LYS A 517 -7.94 17.97 15.75
CA LYS A 517 -9.24 18.20 15.11
C LYS A 517 -9.40 19.63 14.63
N GLU A 518 -8.96 20.61 15.41
CA GLU A 518 -8.97 22.02 14.99
C GLU A 518 -8.10 22.24 13.75
N ARG A 519 -6.92 21.62 13.71
CA ARG A 519 -6.03 21.67 12.54
C ARG A 519 -6.67 21.08 11.29
N LEU A 520 -7.31 19.91 11.42
CA LEU A 520 -8.00 19.28 10.30
C LEU A 520 -9.23 20.09 9.89
N ALA A 521 -9.99 20.65 10.81
CA ALA A 521 -11.13 21.51 10.52
C ALA A 521 -10.72 22.73 9.69
N LYS A 522 -9.58 23.34 10.02
CA LYS A 522 -9.02 24.44 9.24
C LYS A 522 -8.66 24.01 7.82
N TYR A 523 -8.01 22.87 7.68
CA TYR A 523 -7.68 22.28 6.38
C TYR A 523 -8.93 22.05 5.53
N ILE A 524 -9.98 21.47 6.13
CA ILE A 524 -11.27 21.21 5.47
C ILE A 524 -11.91 22.53 5.01
N LEU A 525 -11.91 23.56 5.85
CA LEU A 525 -12.45 24.87 5.48
C LEU A 525 -11.70 25.47 4.29
N GLU A 526 -10.38 25.42 4.30
CA GLU A 526 -9.53 25.97 3.24
C GLU A 526 -9.67 25.21 1.91
N HIS A 527 -9.81 23.89 1.94
CA HIS A 527 -9.82 23.04 0.74
C HIS A 527 -11.22 22.66 0.26
N ASN A 528 -12.17 22.48 1.17
CA ASN A 528 -13.53 22.05 0.84
C ASN A 528 -14.56 23.18 0.94
N GLY A 529 -14.21 24.28 1.60
CA GLY A 529 -15.17 25.38 1.88
C GLY A 529 -16.28 24.98 2.84
N VAL A 530 -16.09 23.91 3.62
CA VAL A 530 -17.06 23.42 4.60
C VAL A 530 -16.56 23.73 6.00
N GLU A 531 -17.41 24.44 6.76
CA GLU A 531 -17.15 24.70 8.16
C GLU A 531 -17.58 23.50 8.99
N VAL A 532 -16.64 22.89 9.71
CA VAL A 532 -16.88 21.75 10.60
C VAL A 532 -16.54 22.13 12.04
N ASP A 533 -17.36 21.65 12.98
CA ASP A 533 -17.15 21.88 14.41
C ASP A 533 -16.20 20.85 14.97
N PRO A 534 -15.02 21.25 15.49
CA PRO A 534 -14.08 20.32 16.13
C PRO A 534 -14.65 19.61 17.37
N HIS A 535 -15.75 20.11 17.96
CA HIS A 535 -16.45 19.42 19.05
C HIS A 535 -17.33 18.26 18.56
N SER A 536 -17.66 18.23 17.26
CA SER A 536 -18.41 17.10 16.67
C SER A 536 -17.57 15.81 16.66
N ILE A 537 -18.25 14.68 16.58
CA ILE A 537 -17.55 13.39 16.39
C ILE A 537 -16.94 13.35 14.99
N PHE A 538 -15.64 13.21 14.88
CA PHE A 538 -14.97 12.99 13.60
C PHE A 538 -14.99 11.49 13.27
N ASP A 539 -15.95 11.12 12.44
CA ASP A 539 -16.18 9.77 11.94
C ASP A 539 -15.49 9.63 10.58
N VAL A 540 -14.45 8.82 10.51
CA VAL A 540 -13.49 8.86 9.39
C VAL A 540 -13.39 7.52 8.67
N GLN A 541 -13.63 7.55 7.35
CA GLN A 541 -13.36 6.44 6.46
C GLN A 541 -12.46 6.91 5.32
N VAL A 542 -11.16 6.64 5.46
CA VAL A 542 -10.15 7.01 4.46
C VAL A 542 -9.39 5.76 4.03
N LYS A 543 -9.59 5.39 2.80
CA LYS A 543 -9.00 4.20 2.17
C LYS A 543 -9.36 4.20 0.69
N ARG A 544 -8.68 3.36 -0.09
CA ARG A 544 -9.02 3.11 -1.49
C ARG A 544 -10.51 2.79 -1.62
N LEU A 545 -11.17 3.33 -2.65
CA LEU A 545 -12.58 3.02 -2.88
C LEU A 545 -12.73 1.67 -3.57
N HIS A 546 -13.39 0.76 -2.89
CA HIS A 546 -13.78 -0.54 -3.42
C HIS A 546 -15.11 -0.95 -2.79
N GLU A 547 -15.95 -1.65 -3.54
CA GLU A 547 -17.29 -2.06 -3.06
C GLU A 547 -17.22 -2.90 -1.78
N TYR A 548 -16.22 -3.79 -1.63
CA TYR A 548 -16.11 -4.62 -0.41
C TYR A 548 -15.73 -3.83 0.85
N LYS A 549 -15.11 -2.64 0.70
CA LYS A 549 -14.78 -1.74 1.81
C LYS A 549 -16.00 -0.97 2.31
N ARG A 550 -17.05 -0.99 1.53
CA ARG A 550 -18.41 -0.55 1.84
C ARG A 550 -18.56 0.93 2.21
N GLN A 551 -17.85 1.80 1.50
CA GLN A 551 -18.16 3.24 1.60
C GLN A 551 -19.63 3.50 1.29
N LEU A 552 -20.24 2.67 0.44
CA LEU A 552 -21.68 2.75 0.16
C LEU A 552 -22.53 2.53 1.41
N LEU A 553 -22.19 1.56 2.25
CA LEU A 553 -22.89 1.35 3.54
C LEU A 553 -22.84 2.61 4.41
N ASN A 554 -21.66 3.22 4.52
CA ASN A 554 -21.46 4.45 5.29
C ASN A 554 -22.34 5.59 4.79
N ILE A 555 -22.32 5.88 3.48
CA ILE A 555 -23.11 7.00 2.96
C ILE A 555 -24.61 6.72 3.00
N LEU A 556 -25.05 5.48 2.82
CA LEU A 556 -26.47 5.12 3.00
C LEU A 556 -26.93 5.33 4.45
N HIS A 557 -26.06 5.04 5.41
CA HIS A 557 -26.33 5.31 6.82
C HIS A 557 -26.41 6.83 7.10
N VAL A 558 -25.59 7.64 6.46
CA VAL A 558 -25.68 9.10 6.54
C VAL A 558 -27.05 9.58 6.06
N ILE A 559 -27.52 9.04 4.94
CA ILE A 559 -28.87 9.35 4.42
C ILE A 559 -29.95 8.97 5.44
N TYR A 560 -29.80 7.77 6.05
CA TYR A 560 -30.70 7.31 7.11
C TYR A 560 -30.74 8.28 8.30
N LEU A 561 -29.59 8.73 8.79
CA LEU A 561 -29.50 9.70 9.88
C LEU A 561 -30.13 11.04 9.51
N TYR A 562 -29.87 11.51 8.28
CA TYR A 562 -30.48 12.73 7.76
C TYR A 562 -32.02 12.64 7.78
N ASN A 563 -32.57 11.52 7.34
CA ASN A 563 -34.02 11.27 7.37
C ASN A 563 -34.52 11.28 8.82
N GLN A 564 -33.82 10.64 9.76
CA GLN A 564 -34.23 10.63 11.16
C GLN A 564 -34.28 12.02 11.78
N ILE A 565 -33.28 12.85 11.52
CA ILE A 565 -33.22 14.23 12.01
C ILE A 565 -34.36 15.06 11.40
N LYS A 566 -34.68 14.89 10.10
CA LYS A 566 -35.76 15.61 9.43
C LYS A 566 -37.14 15.22 9.96
N MET A 567 -37.34 13.92 10.26
CA MET A 567 -38.60 13.40 10.76
C MET A 567 -38.83 13.68 12.25
N HIS A 568 -37.73 13.76 13.00
CA HIS A 568 -37.73 13.94 14.45
C HIS A 568 -36.79 15.10 14.87
N PRO A 569 -37.17 16.37 14.55
CA PRO A 569 -36.33 17.53 14.83
C PRO A 569 -35.98 17.72 16.32
N GLU A 570 -36.85 17.23 17.20
CA GLU A 570 -36.69 17.27 18.66
C GLU A 570 -35.75 16.22 19.22
N MET A 571 -35.37 15.25 18.40
CA MET A 571 -34.48 14.18 18.83
C MET A 571 -33.09 14.73 19.22
N GLU A 572 -32.58 14.29 20.35
CA GLU A 572 -31.21 14.56 20.73
C GLU A 572 -30.26 13.85 19.75
N PHE A 573 -29.41 14.62 19.16
CA PHE A 573 -28.41 14.12 18.23
C PHE A 573 -27.08 14.82 18.51
N TYR A 574 -26.02 14.02 18.74
CA TYR A 574 -24.70 14.59 18.93
C TYR A 574 -24.12 14.95 17.55
N PRO A 575 -23.66 16.19 17.35
CA PRO A 575 -23.12 16.60 16.05
C PRO A 575 -22.01 15.68 15.56
N ARG A 576 -22.06 15.33 14.28
CA ARG A 576 -21.12 14.40 13.66
C ARG A 576 -20.64 14.89 12.30
N THR A 577 -19.34 14.80 12.09
CA THR A 577 -18.70 15.08 10.81
C THR A 577 -18.21 13.76 10.22
N PHE A 578 -18.81 13.38 9.08
CA PHE A 578 -18.40 12.20 8.32
C PHE A 578 -17.35 12.61 7.32
N ILE A 579 -16.13 12.08 7.48
CA ILE A 579 -14.98 12.41 6.66
C ILE A 579 -14.62 11.22 5.79
N PHE A 580 -14.67 11.42 4.48
CA PHE A 580 -14.29 10.42 3.47
C PHE A 580 -13.02 10.87 2.76
N GLY A 581 -12.21 9.91 2.37
CA GLY A 581 -11.10 10.12 1.46
C GLY A 581 -10.87 8.80 0.72
N ALA A 582 -10.87 8.83 -0.61
CA ALA A 582 -10.78 7.62 -1.40
C ALA A 582 -10.40 7.93 -2.85
N LYS A 583 -9.52 7.13 -3.41
CA LYS A 583 -9.29 7.11 -4.86
C LYS A 583 -9.89 5.83 -5.43
N ALA A 584 -10.65 5.96 -6.52
CA ALA A 584 -11.17 4.84 -7.28
C ALA A 584 -10.26 4.57 -8.48
N SER A 585 -10.08 3.31 -8.85
CA SER A 585 -9.38 2.97 -10.11
C SER A 585 -10.09 3.62 -11.30
N ALA A 586 -9.34 4.14 -12.25
CA ALA A 586 -9.87 4.92 -13.37
C ALA A 586 -10.97 4.20 -14.17
N GLY A 587 -10.82 2.89 -14.37
CA GLY A 587 -11.78 2.04 -15.07
C GLY A 587 -12.91 1.47 -14.22
N TYR A 588 -12.96 1.79 -12.92
CA TYR A 588 -13.95 1.24 -12.00
C TYR A 588 -15.17 2.16 -11.87
N ALA A 589 -16.09 2.02 -12.81
CA ALA A 589 -17.26 2.91 -12.93
C ALA A 589 -18.14 2.95 -11.67
N THR A 590 -18.42 1.81 -11.07
CA THR A 590 -19.25 1.71 -9.85
C THR A 590 -18.60 2.46 -8.69
N ALA A 591 -17.29 2.27 -8.48
CA ALA A 591 -16.54 2.97 -7.43
C ALA A 591 -16.57 4.50 -7.65
N LYS A 592 -16.36 4.95 -8.88
CA LYS A 592 -16.45 6.38 -9.23
C LYS A 592 -17.83 6.96 -8.99
N LYS A 593 -18.88 6.18 -9.24
CA LYS A 593 -20.26 6.58 -8.96
C LYS A 593 -20.54 6.70 -7.46
N ILE A 594 -19.94 5.85 -6.63
CA ILE A 594 -20.05 5.97 -5.17
C ILE A 594 -19.41 7.27 -4.68
N ILE A 595 -18.29 7.69 -5.24
CA ILE A 595 -17.69 9.01 -4.95
C ILE A 595 -18.68 10.13 -5.29
N LYS A 596 -19.31 10.05 -6.46
CA LYS A 596 -20.34 11.03 -6.85
C LYS A 596 -21.52 11.05 -5.88
N LEU A 597 -21.96 9.89 -5.42
CA LEU A 597 -23.04 9.80 -4.42
C LEU A 597 -22.64 10.48 -3.11
N ILE A 598 -21.44 10.23 -2.60
CA ILE A 598 -20.95 10.86 -1.37
C ILE A 598 -21.00 12.38 -1.49
N ASN A 599 -20.48 12.92 -2.59
CA ASN A 599 -20.48 14.36 -2.83
C ASN A 599 -21.88 14.94 -3.05
N SER A 600 -22.78 14.19 -3.70
CA SER A 600 -24.17 14.60 -3.89
C SER A 600 -24.95 14.65 -2.58
N VAL A 601 -24.73 13.68 -1.70
CA VAL A 601 -25.29 13.69 -0.35
C VAL A 601 -24.73 14.86 0.46
N ALA A 602 -23.43 15.11 0.37
CA ALA A 602 -22.77 16.23 1.04
C ALA A 602 -23.39 17.58 0.62
N ASP A 603 -23.64 17.78 -0.67
CA ASP A 603 -24.23 19.02 -1.17
C ASP A 603 -25.63 19.27 -0.59
N VAL A 604 -26.43 18.26 -0.42
CA VAL A 604 -27.78 18.37 0.16
C VAL A 604 -27.70 18.56 1.68
N VAL A 605 -26.99 17.69 2.37
CA VAL A 605 -26.97 17.64 3.84
C VAL A 605 -26.26 18.86 4.44
N ASN A 606 -25.12 19.25 3.89
CA ASN A 606 -24.33 20.37 4.39
C ASN A 606 -25.04 21.72 4.22
N ASN A 607 -25.91 21.84 3.24
CA ASN A 607 -26.63 23.08 2.91
C ASN A 607 -28.07 23.11 3.44
N ASP A 608 -28.52 22.09 4.14
CA ASP A 608 -29.86 22.07 4.74
C ASP A 608 -29.82 22.74 6.13
N ALA A 609 -30.23 24.00 6.16
CA ALA A 609 -30.29 24.78 7.40
C ALA A 609 -31.22 24.18 8.46
N SER A 610 -32.20 23.36 8.07
CA SER A 610 -33.20 22.80 8.98
C SER A 610 -32.62 21.78 9.96
N ILE A 611 -31.45 21.20 9.66
CA ILE A 611 -30.78 20.25 10.55
C ILE A 611 -29.76 20.91 11.47
N ASN A 612 -29.58 22.23 11.42
CA ASN A 612 -28.70 23.01 12.30
C ASN A 612 -27.25 22.51 12.35
N GLY A 613 -26.72 22.04 11.23
CA GLY A 613 -25.33 21.54 11.16
C GLY A 613 -25.06 20.28 11.96
N LYS A 614 -26.09 19.53 12.34
CA LYS A 614 -25.94 18.28 13.11
C LYS A 614 -25.14 17.22 12.37
N ILE A 615 -25.21 17.21 11.04
CA ILE A 615 -24.39 16.36 10.18
C ILE A 615 -23.65 17.23 9.17
N LYS A 616 -22.34 16.96 9.03
CA LYS A 616 -21.52 17.45 7.92
C LYS A 616 -20.89 16.25 7.22
N VAL A 617 -20.82 16.30 5.92
CA VAL A 617 -20.18 15.28 5.08
C VAL A 617 -19.07 15.95 4.30
N VAL A 618 -17.86 15.41 4.38
CA VAL A 618 -16.68 15.96 3.75
C VAL A 618 -15.98 14.86 2.96
N PHE A 619 -15.68 15.14 1.70
CA PHE A 619 -14.82 14.27 0.88
C PHE A 619 -13.48 14.98 0.68
N ILE A 620 -12.42 14.45 1.29
CA ILE A 620 -11.07 15.00 1.17
C ILE A 620 -10.47 14.55 -0.15
N GLU A 621 -10.21 15.53 -1.03
CA GLU A 621 -9.66 15.34 -2.35
C GLU A 621 -8.21 14.85 -2.28
N ASN A 622 -7.85 13.97 -3.20
CA ASN A 622 -6.49 13.49 -3.38
C ASN A 622 -5.87 12.91 -2.10
N TYR A 623 -6.59 11.97 -1.48
CA TYR A 623 -6.09 11.25 -0.32
C TYR A 623 -4.74 10.59 -0.61
N ARG A 624 -3.73 10.91 0.20
CA ARG A 624 -2.34 10.45 0.08
C ARG A 624 -1.65 10.47 1.45
N VAL A 625 -0.43 9.98 1.54
CA VAL A 625 0.28 9.86 2.83
C VAL A 625 0.37 11.19 3.57
N SER A 626 0.72 12.26 2.90
CA SER A 626 0.93 13.56 3.55
C SER A 626 -0.31 14.16 4.20
N ASN A 627 -1.51 14.01 3.59
CA ASN A 627 -2.74 14.45 4.25
C ASN A 627 -3.34 13.37 5.16
N ALA A 628 -3.06 12.10 4.92
CA ALA A 628 -3.48 11.00 5.77
C ALA A 628 -2.97 11.13 7.20
N GLU A 629 -1.74 11.57 7.38
CA GLU A 629 -1.13 11.76 8.71
C GLU A 629 -1.99 12.68 9.59
N TRP A 630 -2.47 13.78 9.05
CA TRP A 630 -3.34 14.73 9.77
C TRP A 630 -4.71 14.13 10.09
N ILE A 631 -5.24 13.34 9.17
CA ILE A 631 -6.53 12.69 9.32
C ILE A 631 -6.48 11.64 10.43
N PHE A 632 -5.44 10.81 10.47
CA PHE A 632 -5.28 9.80 11.53
C PHE A 632 -5.16 10.43 12.91
N ALA A 633 -4.40 11.51 13.02
CA ALA A 633 -4.23 12.23 14.28
C ALA A 633 -5.53 12.86 14.81
N ALA A 634 -6.42 13.25 13.92
CA ALA A 634 -7.66 13.99 14.24
C ALA A 634 -8.89 13.10 14.40
N ALA A 635 -8.86 11.84 13.97
CA ALA A 635 -10.05 10.99 13.98
C ALA A 635 -10.51 10.62 15.39
N ASP A 636 -11.82 10.66 15.62
CA ASP A 636 -12.46 10.08 16.82
C ASP A 636 -12.85 8.63 16.59
N VAL A 637 -13.36 8.30 15.42
CA VAL A 637 -13.87 6.97 15.07
C VAL A 637 -13.19 6.47 13.81
N SER A 638 -12.66 5.28 13.87
CA SER A 638 -12.03 4.54 12.76
C SER A 638 -13.05 3.62 12.10
N GLU A 639 -13.49 3.97 10.90
CA GLU A 639 -14.42 3.17 10.10
C GLU A 639 -13.69 2.04 9.38
N GLN A 640 -13.88 0.79 9.83
CA GLN A 640 -13.26 -0.41 9.28
C GLN A 640 -14.36 -1.45 8.98
N ILE A 641 -15.23 -1.09 8.04
CA ILE A 641 -16.54 -1.71 7.83
C ILE A 641 -16.62 -2.64 6.61
N SER A 642 -15.51 -3.21 6.20
CA SER A 642 -15.49 -4.18 5.09
C SER A 642 -16.45 -5.34 5.33
N THR A 643 -16.96 -5.94 4.25
CA THR A 643 -17.67 -7.21 4.34
C THR A 643 -16.74 -8.24 4.96
N ALA A 644 -17.15 -8.89 6.03
CA ALA A 644 -16.32 -9.89 6.72
C ALA A 644 -15.84 -10.96 5.73
N SER A 645 -14.60 -11.38 5.85
CA SER A 645 -13.87 -12.29 4.95
C SER A 645 -13.28 -11.64 3.69
N LYS A 646 -13.39 -10.33 3.48
CA LYS A 646 -12.95 -9.68 2.23
C LYS A 646 -11.67 -8.85 2.37
N GLU A 647 -11.47 -8.17 3.49
CA GLU A 647 -10.23 -7.44 3.76
C GLU A 647 -9.18 -8.40 4.31
N ALA A 648 -8.05 -8.54 3.62
CA ALA A 648 -6.99 -9.45 4.07
C ALA A 648 -6.42 -9.03 5.44
N SER A 649 -6.09 -7.79 5.61
CA SER A 649 -5.60 -7.24 6.88
C SER A 649 -6.20 -5.86 7.15
N GLY A 650 -5.95 -4.91 6.26
CA GLY A 650 -6.01 -3.50 6.56
C GLY A 650 -4.77 -3.05 7.31
N THR A 651 -4.40 -1.80 7.14
CA THR A 651 -3.34 -1.13 7.92
C THR A 651 -3.81 0.23 8.43
N GLY A 652 -4.79 0.83 7.79
CA GLY A 652 -5.45 2.05 8.28
C GLY A 652 -6.02 1.86 9.69
N ASN A 653 -6.62 0.71 9.95
CA ASN A 653 -7.12 0.32 11.27
C ASN A 653 -6.05 0.44 12.36
N MET A 654 -4.83 0.03 12.08
CA MET A 654 -3.69 0.11 13.01
C MET A 654 -3.24 1.56 13.26
N LYS A 655 -3.23 2.37 12.21
CA LYS A 655 -2.85 3.80 12.27
C LYS A 655 -3.84 4.61 13.13
N PHE A 656 -5.13 4.37 12.96
CA PHE A 656 -6.17 4.97 13.79
C PHE A 656 -6.06 4.52 15.26
N MET A 657 -5.89 3.22 15.48
CA MET A 657 -5.71 2.67 16.84
C MET A 657 -4.53 3.32 17.56
N LEU A 658 -3.40 3.43 16.87
CA LEU A 658 -2.18 4.05 17.39
C LEU A 658 -2.41 5.52 17.80
N ASN A 659 -3.26 6.23 17.07
CA ASN A 659 -3.61 7.63 17.33
C ASN A 659 -4.84 7.82 18.23
N GLY A 660 -5.29 6.76 18.86
CA GLY A 660 -6.36 6.84 19.87
C GLY A 660 -7.77 6.95 19.32
N ALA A 661 -8.03 6.39 18.13
CA ALA A 661 -9.37 6.30 17.56
C ALA A 661 -9.91 4.88 17.69
N PRO A 662 -10.95 4.63 18.51
CA PRO A 662 -11.60 3.33 18.58
C PRO A 662 -12.11 2.86 17.23
N THR A 663 -12.03 1.56 16.97
CA THR A 663 -12.49 0.93 15.74
C THR A 663 -14.01 0.72 15.78
N LEU A 664 -14.70 1.21 14.75
CA LEU A 664 -16.03 0.79 14.37
C LEU A 664 -15.91 -0.11 13.15
N GLY A 665 -16.17 -1.37 13.30
CA GLY A 665 -15.89 -2.31 12.21
C GLY A 665 -16.50 -3.68 12.35
N THR A 666 -16.22 -4.50 11.35
CA THR A 666 -16.57 -5.90 11.29
C THR A 666 -15.41 -6.76 11.79
N MET A 667 -15.71 -8.01 12.15
CA MET A 667 -14.67 -8.99 12.51
C MET A 667 -14.03 -9.54 11.25
N ASP A 668 -13.17 -8.71 10.65
CA ASP A 668 -12.50 -8.95 9.39
C ASP A 668 -11.02 -8.53 9.46
N GLY A 669 -10.16 -9.23 8.74
CA GLY A 669 -8.74 -8.92 8.66
C GLY A 669 -8.08 -8.73 10.03
N ALA A 670 -7.28 -7.70 10.16
CA ALA A 670 -6.60 -7.38 11.41
C ALA A 670 -7.52 -6.78 12.49
N ASN A 671 -8.77 -6.43 12.16
CA ASN A 671 -9.73 -5.97 13.18
C ASN A 671 -9.91 -7.00 14.30
N VAL A 672 -9.89 -8.29 13.95
CA VAL A 672 -9.98 -9.39 14.92
C VAL A 672 -8.89 -9.28 15.99
N GLU A 673 -7.66 -9.07 15.55
CA GLU A 673 -6.50 -8.95 16.43
C GLU A 673 -6.49 -7.63 17.21
N ILE A 674 -6.99 -6.55 16.60
CA ILE A 674 -7.17 -5.25 17.27
C ILE A 674 -8.13 -5.40 18.47
N VAL A 675 -9.27 -6.04 18.25
CA VAL A 675 -10.25 -6.27 19.33
C VAL A 675 -9.67 -7.13 20.44
N GLU A 676 -8.90 -8.15 20.09
CA GLU A 676 -8.21 -8.99 21.09
C GLU A 676 -7.23 -8.19 21.95
N GLU A 677 -6.47 -7.28 21.34
CA GLU A 677 -5.48 -6.48 22.05
C GLU A 677 -6.09 -5.39 22.93
N VAL A 678 -7.15 -4.73 22.48
CA VAL A 678 -7.73 -3.59 23.21
C VAL A 678 -8.93 -3.96 24.08
N GLY A 679 -9.54 -5.11 23.85
CA GLY A 679 -10.79 -5.53 24.47
C GLY A 679 -12.04 -5.08 23.70
N ALA A 680 -13.05 -5.93 23.72
CA ALA A 680 -14.30 -5.68 23.00
C ALA A 680 -15.04 -4.43 23.49
N GLU A 681 -14.87 -4.06 24.75
CA GLU A 681 -15.45 -2.84 25.33
C GLU A 681 -14.84 -1.54 24.77
N ASN A 682 -13.70 -1.62 24.11
CA ASN A 682 -12.99 -0.47 23.53
C ASN A 682 -13.05 -0.43 22.01
N ALA A 683 -13.97 -1.21 21.43
CA ALA A 683 -14.27 -1.24 20.02
C ALA A 683 -15.78 -1.36 19.80
N PHE A 684 -16.23 -1.07 18.58
CA PHE A 684 -17.65 -1.13 18.22
C PHE A 684 -17.82 -2.09 17.06
N ILE A 685 -18.19 -3.33 17.35
CA ILE A 685 -18.26 -4.42 16.36
C ILE A 685 -19.70 -4.66 15.94
N PHE A 686 -19.89 -4.92 14.66
CA PHE A 686 -21.20 -5.20 14.07
C PHE A 686 -21.07 -6.17 12.88
N GLY A 687 -22.22 -6.62 12.39
CA GLY A 687 -22.34 -7.30 11.10
C GLY A 687 -22.14 -8.80 11.14
N LEU A 688 -22.32 -9.41 9.99
CA LEU A 688 -22.12 -10.84 9.79
C LEU A 688 -20.66 -11.21 10.06
N SER A 689 -20.46 -12.42 10.59
CA SER A 689 -19.13 -13.01 10.73
C SER A 689 -18.61 -13.48 9.36
N SER A 690 -17.31 -13.73 9.27
CA SER A 690 -16.71 -14.30 8.04
C SER A 690 -17.32 -15.66 7.68
N ASP A 691 -17.59 -16.50 8.67
CA ASP A 691 -18.22 -17.82 8.44
C ASP A 691 -19.63 -17.69 7.90
N GLU A 692 -20.42 -16.74 8.41
CA GLU A 692 -21.76 -16.47 7.89
C GLU A 692 -21.74 -15.98 6.45
N VAL A 693 -20.83 -15.05 6.14
CA VAL A 693 -20.67 -14.54 4.77
C VAL A 693 -20.26 -15.67 3.82
N ILE A 694 -19.26 -16.45 4.18
CA ILE A 694 -18.79 -17.57 3.36
C ILE A 694 -19.90 -18.60 3.15
N ASN A 695 -20.68 -18.90 4.18
CA ASN A 695 -21.82 -19.80 4.09
C ASN A 695 -22.89 -19.30 3.10
N TYR A 696 -23.24 -18.01 3.17
CA TYR A 696 -24.17 -17.42 2.20
C TYR A 696 -23.61 -17.44 0.77
N GLU A 697 -22.33 -17.17 0.61
CA GLU A 697 -21.69 -17.22 -0.71
C GLU A 697 -21.67 -18.65 -1.30
N ASN A 698 -21.41 -19.64 -0.48
CA ASN A 698 -21.29 -21.04 -0.94
C ASN A 698 -22.67 -21.73 -1.09
N ASN A 699 -23.62 -21.42 -0.22
CA ASN A 699 -24.88 -22.15 -0.10
C ASN A 699 -26.15 -21.32 -0.40
N GLY A 700 -25.98 -20.02 -0.66
CA GLY A 700 -27.14 -19.13 -0.87
C GLY A 700 -27.94 -18.87 0.40
N GLY A 701 -29.17 -18.43 0.24
CA GLY A 701 -30.11 -18.19 1.35
C GLY A 701 -30.24 -16.74 1.78
N TYR A 702 -29.49 -15.81 1.17
CA TYR A 702 -29.65 -14.38 1.41
C TYR A 702 -30.41 -13.71 0.27
N ASP A 703 -31.52 -13.01 0.61
CA ASP A 703 -32.29 -12.21 -0.33
C ASP A 703 -32.47 -10.78 0.22
N PRO A 704 -31.79 -9.80 -0.37
CA PRO A 704 -31.91 -8.40 0.10
C PRO A 704 -33.32 -7.82 -0.08
N ASN A 705 -34.12 -8.36 -0.99
CA ASN A 705 -35.48 -7.90 -1.21
C ASN A 705 -36.39 -8.12 0.01
N VAL A 706 -36.11 -9.12 0.83
CA VAL A 706 -36.85 -9.32 2.09
C VAL A 706 -36.65 -8.13 3.01
N ILE A 707 -35.42 -7.63 3.13
CA ILE A 707 -35.11 -6.45 3.94
C ILE A 707 -35.77 -5.20 3.34
N TYR A 708 -35.65 -5.01 2.04
CA TYR A 708 -36.27 -3.88 1.33
C TYR A 708 -37.80 -3.84 1.51
N ASN A 709 -38.44 -4.99 1.46
CA ASN A 709 -39.90 -5.06 1.58
C ASN A 709 -40.41 -4.96 3.02
N THR A 710 -39.62 -5.30 4.01
CA THR A 710 -40.01 -5.34 5.43
C THR A 710 -39.53 -4.16 6.26
N ASP A 711 -38.47 -3.46 5.81
CA ASP A 711 -37.92 -2.30 6.51
C ASP A 711 -38.16 -1.01 5.73
N GLU A 712 -39.15 -0.24 6.17
CA GLU A 712 -39.56 1.00 5.52
C GLU A 712 -38.47 2.07 5.51
N GLU A 713 -37.64 2.14 6.55
CA GLU A 713 -36.60 3.16 6.66
C GLU A 713 -35.45 2.85 5.69
N ILE A 714 -35.09 1.59 5.54
CA ILE A 714 -34.08 1.15 4.53
C ILE A 714 -34.66 1.39 3.12
N ARG A 715 -35.90 1.02 2.89
CA ARG A 715 -36.56 1.24 1.60
C ARG A 715 -36.56 2.73 1.22
N GLN A 716 -36.88 3.61 2.16
CA GLN A 716 -36.84 5.05 1.94
C GLN A 716 -35.45 5.52 1.52
N VAL A 717 -34.39 5.07 2.21
CA VAL A 717 -33.01 5.41 1.87
C VAL A 717 -32.67 4.99 0.43
N LEU A 718 -33.02 3.77 0.04
CA LEU A 718 -32.75 3.27 -1.31
C LEU A 718 -33.60 4.02 -2.38
N MET A 719 -34.84 4.31 -2.07
CA MET A 719 -35.69 5.09 -2.97
C MET A 719 -35.16 6.49 -3.23
N GLN A 720 -34.49 7.09 -2.25
CA GLN A 720 -33.90 8.42 -2.39
C GLN A 720 -32.70 8.46 -3.37
N LEU A 721 -32.15 7.32 -3.74
CA LEU A 721 -31.14 7.23 -4.79
C LEU A 721 -31.75 7.50 -6.19
N ILE A 722 -33.02 7.27 -6.37
CA ILE A 722 -33.72 7.28 -7.68
C ILE A 722 -34.92 8.21 -7.77
N ASN A 723 -35.23 8.98 -6.73
CA ASN A 723 -36.45 9.84 -6.69
C ASN A 723 -36.17 11.35 -6.79
N GLY A 724 -34.91 11.73 -7.09
CA GLY A 724 -34.56 13.14 -7.23
C GLY A 724 -34.06 13.82 -5.93
N THR A 725 -33.96 13.13 -4.83
CA THR A 725 -33.51 13.70 -3.55
C THR A 725 -32.07 14.22 -3.63
N PHE A 726 -31.18 13.46 -4.24
CA PHE A 726 -29.75 13.77 -4.30
C PHE A 726 -29.23 14.11 -5.70
N SER A 727 -30.07 14.00 -6.71
CA SER A 727 -29.75 14.36 -8.08
C SER A 727 -31.03 14.68 -8.86
N ASN A 728 -30.99 15.71 -9.67
CA ASN A 728 -32.11 16.00 -10.62
C ASN A 728 -32.23 14.90 -11.70
N ASP A 729 -31.11 14.24 -12.02
CA ASP A 729 -31.11 13.04 -12.86
C ASP A 729 -31.46 11.83 -11.98
N THR A 730 -32.69 11.37 -12.03
CA THR A 730 -33.17 10.22 -11.25
C THR A 730 -32.56 8.89 -11.66
N GLU A 731 -31.90 8.83 -12.82
CA GLU A 731 -31.24 7.63 -13.33
C GLU A 731 -29.76 7.57 -12.92
N LEU A 732 -29.20 8.65 -12.38
CA LEU A 732 -27.77 8.74 -12.09
C LEU A 732 -27.27 7.63 -11.17
N PHE A 733 -28.02 7.32 -10.11
CA PHE A 733 -27.66 6.31 -9.11
C PHE A 733 -28.48 5.02 -9.23
N ARG A 734 -29.19 4.84 -10.33
CA ARG A 734 -30.01 3.62 -10.54
C ARG A 734 -29.17 2.35 -10.51
N ASP A 735 -27.99 2.40 -11.05
CA ASP A 735 -27.08 1.24 -11.05
C ASP A 735 -26.73 0.80 -9.61
N LEU A 736 -26.54 1.74 -8.70
CA LEU A 736 -26.30 1.44 -7.28
C LEU A 736 -27.54 0.84 -6.63
N TYR A 737 -28.71 1.43 -6.89
CA TYR A 737 -30.00 0.90 -6.42
C TYR A 737 -30.21 -0.54 -6.93
N ASP A 738 -30.02 -0.76 -8.22
CA ASP A 738 -30.23 -2.07 -8.84
C ASP A 738 -29.24 -3.11 -8.32
N SER A 739 -28.00 -2.74 -8.08
CA SER A 739 -26.96 -3.66 -7.57
C SER A 739 -27.30 -4.26 -6.19
N LEU A 740 -28.11 -3.55 -5.42
CA LEU A 740 -28.55 -3.98 -4.09
C LEU A 740 -29.77 -4.90 -4.12
N LEU A 741 -30.55 -4.88 -5.19
CA LEU A 741 -31.86 -5.56 -5.26
C LEU A 741 -31.98 -6.58 -6.40
N ASN A 742 -31.23 -6.44 -7.47
CA ASN A 742 -31.37 -7.23 -8.70
C ASN A 742 -30.09 -8.01 -9.03
N THR A 743 -30.28 -9.17 -9.67
CA THR A 743 -29.17 -10.08 -10.06
C THR A 743 -28.64 -9.87 -11.48
N LYS A 744 -29.09 -8.85 -12.21
CA LYS A 744 -28.87 -8.71 -13.67
C LYS A 744 -27.42 -8.71 -14.14
N ASN A 745 -26.50 -8.19 -13.34
CA ASN A 745 -25.09 -8.03 -13.72
C ASN A 745 -24.12 -8.73 -12.78
N THR A 746 -24.62 -9.40 -11.75
CA THR A 746 -23.84 -10.16 -10.78
C THR A 746 -24.54 -11.47 -10.47
N ASP A 747 -23.81 -12.46 -10.07
CA ASP A 747 -24.37 -13.76 -9.67
C ASP A 747 -25.30 -13.64 -8.44
N ARG A 748 -25.25 -12.51 -7.74
CA ARG A 748 -26.00 -12.28 -6.52
C ARG A 748 -26.28 -10.79 -6.34
N ALA A 749 -27.54 -10.42 -6.01
CA ALA A 749 -27.90 -9.08 -5.57
C ALA A 749 -27.26 -8.78 -4.21
N ASP A 750 -26.88 -7.52 -3.96
CA ASP A 750 -26.18 -7.10 -2.74
C ASP A 750 -25.00 -8.01 -2.41
N ARG A 751 -24.08 -8.08 -3.36
CA ARG A 751 -22.90 -8.95 -3.30
C ARG A 751 -22.11 -8.82 -2.01
N TYR A 752 -22.07 -7.63 -1.43
CA TYR A 752 -21.27 -7.33 -0.25
C TYR A 752 -22.08 -7.19 1.04
N PHE A 753 -23.34 -7.67 1.05
CA PHE A 753 -24.19 -7.76 2.24
C PHE A 753 -24.45 -6.42 2.94
N ILE A 754 -24.55 -5.35 2.18
CA ILE A 754 -24.80 -4.00 2.70
C ILE A 754 -26.13 -3.94 3.46
N LEU A 755 -27.22 -4.45 2.87
CA LEU A 755 -28.54 -4.44 3.52
C LEU A 755 -28.59 -5.40 4.72
N ALA A 756 -27.89 -6.53 4.64
CA ALA A 756 -27.81 -7.48 5.75
C ALA A 756 -27.18 -6.85 6.99
N ASP A 757 -26.17 -6.01 6.82
CA ASP A 757 -25.42 -5.39 7.92
C ASP A 757 -25.92 -3.99 8.27
N PHE A 758 -26.88 -3.43 7.54
CA PHE A 758 -27.29 -2.04 7.71
C PHE A 758 -27.78 -1.74 9.13
N ARG A 759 -28.70 -2.53 9.66
CA ARG A 759 -29.29 -2.31 11.01
C ARG A 759 -28.25 -2.51 12.11
N SER A 760 -27.43 -3.53 12.02
CA SER A 760 -26.36 -3.74 13.01
C SER A 760 -25.31 -2.61 12.97
N TYR A 761 -25.03 -2.06 11.79
CA TYR A 761 -24.18 -0.88 11.62
C TYR A 761 -24.81 0.37 12.24
N ALA A 762 -26.09 0.61 11.97
CA ALA A 762 -26.83 1.73 12.57
C ALA A 762 -26.86 1.63 14.11
N ASP A 763 -27.04 0.43 14.64
CA ASP A 763 -27.02 0.19 16.10
C ASP A 763 -25.62 0.42 16.70
N ALA A 764 -24.57 -0.01 15.99
CA ALA A 764 -23.20 0.25 16.39
C ALA A 764 -22.90 1.76 16.41
N GLN A 765 -23.39 2.51 15.45
CA GLN A 765 -23.27 3.97 15.39
C GLN A 765 -23.99 4.65 16.58
N LYS A 766 -25.14 4.14 16.99
CA LYS A 766 -25.81 4.63 18.22
C LYS A 766 -24.99 4.36 19.47
N ARG A 767 -24.32 3.21 19.54
CA ARG A 767 -23.42 2.89 20.68
C ARG A 767 -22.22 3.83 20.70
N VAL A 768 -21.69 4.22 19.54
CA VAL A 768 -20.62 5.22 19.43
C VAL A 768 -21.09 6.56 20.00
N GLU A 769 -22.27 7.04 19.59
CA GLU A 769 -22.80 8.31 20.10
C GLU A 769 -22.99 8.29 21.61
N ALA A 770 -23.60 7.23 22.16
CA ALA A 770 -23.80 7.07 23.60
C ALA A 770 -22.45 7.06 24.36
N ALA A 771 -21.45 6.34 23.83
CA ALA A 771 -20.14 6.29 24.42
C ALA A 771 -19.40 7.63 24.36
N TYR A 772 -19.55 8.38 23.29
CA TYR A 772 -18.92 9.69 23.10
C TYR A 772 -19.48 10.75 24.07
N ARG A 773 -20.75 10.66 24.45
CA ARG A 773 -21.36 11.55 25.44
C ARG A 773 -20.75 11.41 26.83
N ASP A 774 -20.25 10.23 27.18
CA ASP A 774 -19.47 10.00 28.39
C ASP A 774 -18.01 10.39 28.12
N GLU A 775 -17.68 11.66 28.35
CA GLU A 775 -16.36 12.22 28.02
C GLU A 775 -15.21 11.45 28.65
N LYS A 776 -15.34 11.09 29.93
CA LYS A 776 -14.29 10.32 30.63
C LYS A 776 -14.19 8.89 30.09
N GLY A 777 -15.32 8.24 29.89
CA GLY A 777 -15.36 6.88 29.34
C GLY A 777 -14.80 6.83 27.93
N TRP A 778 -15.11 7.80 27.09
CA TRP A 778 -14.55 7.89 25.73
C TRP A 778 -13.03 8.13 25.75
N ALA A 779 -12.56 9.05 26.56
CA ALA A 779 -11.13 9.33 26.75
C ALA A 779 -10.36 8.07 27.16
N LYS A 780 -10.93 7.29 28.08
CA LYS A 780 -10.37 6.00 28.50
C LYS A 780 -10.26 5.02 27.32
N LYS A 781 -11.32 4.88 26.51
CA LYS A 781 -11.31 4.02 25.30
C LYS A 781 -10.24 4.46 24.32
N ALA A 782 -10.14 5.77 24.07
CA ALA A 782 -9.16 6.35 23.16
C ALA A 782 -7.72 6.09 23.65
N LEU A 783 -7.44 6.37 24.91
CA LEU A 783 -6.11 6.14 25.49
C LEU A 783 -5.73 4.65 25.44
N LEU A 784 -6.65 3.75 25.78
CA LEU A 784 -6.40 2.31 25.75
C LEU A 784 -6.14 1.78 24.34
N ASN A 785 -6.76 2.37 23.31
CA ASN A 785 -6.43 2.02 21.91
C ASN A 785 -4.96 2.34 21.61
N THR A 786 -4.48 3.51 21.98
CA THR A 786 -3.06 3.85 21.82
C THR A 786 -2.18 2.90 22.67
N ALA A 787 -2.51 2.70 23.92
CA ALA A 787 -1.74 1.86 24.84
C ALA A 787 -1.61 0.40 24.39
N CYS A 788 -2.64 -0.13 23.74
CA CYS A 788 -2.71 -1.53 23.32
C CYS A 788 -2.27 -1.77 21.87
N SER A 789 -1.72 -0.76 21.19
CA SER A 789 -1.35 -0.84 19.78
C SER A 789 0.03 -1.44 19.51
N GLY A 790 0.77 -1.80 20.55
CA GLY A 790 2.17 -2.25 20.45
C GLY A 790 2.42 -3.43 19.51
N LYS A 791 1.50 -4.36 19.43
CA LYS A 791 1.56 -5.52 18.51
C LYS A 791 1.66 -5.10 17.04
N PHE A 792 1.06 -3.97 16.68
CA PHE A 792 0.88 -3.57 15.28
C PHE A 792 2.03 -2.73 14.73
N THR A 793 3.20 -2.81 15.34
CA THR A 793 4.42 -2.26 14.76
C THR A 793 4.93 -3.14 13.62
N SER A 794 5.39 -2.52 12.53
CA SER A 794 6.09 -3.24 11.46
C SER A 794 7.44 -3.81 11.92
N ASP A 795 8.00 -3.30 13.01
CA ASP A 795 9.23 -3.86 13.60
C ASP A 795 9.00 -5.31 14.05
N ARG A 796 7.89 -5.60 14.72
CA ARG A 796 7.48 -6.96 15.07
C ARG A 796 7.27 -7.81 13.82
N THR A 797 6.55 -7.29 12.84
CA THR A 797 6.27 -8.02 11.61
C THR A 797 7.56 -8.42 10.91
N ILE A 798 8.48 -7.49 10.75
CA ILE A 798 9.78 -7.75 10.10
C ILE A 798 10.60 -8.75 10.90
N GLN A 799 10.62 -8.63 12.22
CA GLN A 799 11.34 -9.59 13.06
C GLN A 799 10.79 -11.02 12.88
N GLU A 800 9.48 -11.17 12.76
CA GLU A 800 8.85 -12.47 12.48
C GLU A 800 9.21 -13.00 11.09
N TYR A 801 9.25 -12.14 10.06
CA TYR A 801 9.75 -12.54 8.73
C TYR A 801 11.20 -13.01 8.79
N VAL A 802 12.04 -12.29 9.53
CA VAL A 802 13.46 -12.66 9.70
C VAL A 802 13.59 -14.00 10.40
N ASP A 803 12.89 -14.19 11.51
CA ASP A 803 12.99 -15.40 12.32
C ASP A 803 12.45 -16.65 11.61
N ASP A 804 11.34 -16.52 10.88
CA ASP A 804 10.61 -17.66 10.34
C ASP A 804 10.84 -17.92 8.84
N ILE A 805 11.22 -16.89 8.07
CA ILE A 805 11.26 -16.97 6.61
C ILE A 805 12.66 -16.63 6.06
N TRP A 806 13.17 -15.42 6.36
CA TRP A 806 14.36 -14.90 5.70
C TRP A 806 15.66 -15.31 6.37
N HIS A 807 15.67 -15.50 7.67
CA HIS A 807 16.86 -15.87 8.46
C HIS A 807 18.03 -14.93 8.22
N LEU A 808 17.78 -13.62 8.34
CA LEU A 808 18.80 -12.58 8.18
C LEU A 808 19.58 -12.40 9.48
N ASP A 809 20.87 -12.02 9.34
CA ASP A 809 21.71 -11.63 10.45
C ASP A 809 21.77 -10.11 10.58
N LYS A 810 21.82 -9.61 11.81
CA LYS A 810 22.00 -8.17 12.06
C LYS A 810 23.40 -7.73 11.67
N VAL A 811 23.49 -6.55 11.09
CA VAL A 811 24.73 -5.91 10.68
C VAL A 811 25.00 -4.71 11.59
N ILE A 812 26.25 -4.55 12.00
CA ILE A 812 26.67 -3.40 12.80
C ILE A 812 27.36 -2.40 11.86
N VAL A 813 26.78 -1.21 11.76
CA VAL A 813 27.36 -0.09 11.03
C VAL A 813 28.12 0.78 12.02
N ARG A 814 29.43 0.92 11.83
CA ARG A 814 30.30 1.75 12.68
C ARG A 814 30.66 3.03 11.94
N LYS A 815 30.43 4.16 12.57
CA LYS A 815 31.02 5.43 12.13
C LYS A 815 32.53 5.37 12.38
N LYS A 816 33.33 5.86 11.44
CA LYS A 816 34.76 6.11 11.63
C LYS A 816 34.95 7.39 12.43
#